data_c460933802e3d0f096e9801263fb2eb2
#
_entry.id   c460933802e3d0f096e9801263fb2eb2
#
_cell.length_a   1.000
_cell.length_b   1.000
_cell.length_c   1.000
_cell.angle_alpha   90.00
_cell.angle_beta   90.00
_cell.angle_gamma   90.00
#
_symmetry.space_group_name_H-M   'P 1'
#
loop_
_entity.id
_entity.type
_entity.pdbx_description
1 polymer ?
#
loop_
_entity_poly.entity_id
_entity_poly.type
_entity_poly.pdbx_seq_one_letter_code
_entity_poly.pdbx_strand_id
1 'polypeptide(L)'
;MNLPKTGFPMRAGLSKSEPKRLKDWQDNKVYEQVLKKNEGHKKFVLHDGPPYANGPIHIGHAMNKISKDMINRYWMMQGYEVPYVPGWDCHGQPIEHKVEEKLGTEKFNQTPTAKIRELCNKFAVENIELQKAGFRRLGVLGDWDNPYLTLYHQHDAADIEVFKAMFDKGMIYRGHKPVHWCKHCHTALAEAEIEYSDETSPSIFVRFEMTSKPAGLENFDGPVDFIIWTTTPWTIPSDQAVSLKPGAAYVAVEHEGRAEVMLEDLAPKCCEEFGWEYTPVMVDGKPYVVPAETFHHIHYKQPIFDGVEGVALLADYVGVDDGTGIVHNSPGHGVDDYFACLKEGITDICMPVDDDGKFYTGEEFGTGGPFSGMDTDEANPHIIEFLRERGTLVLEKKITHSYPHCWRCKHPVLFRATDQWFVSMDKTGLREQAGKEVRENVKWYPAHAANRIGAMVEQRPDWCISRQRNWGVPIPSYTCADCGEKVMNDATLDAVIKLFHEKGSDAWFTDAPESYLGEACVCPKCGGHHLKADKDILDVWWDSGVSWKAVCEYRPELEYPADVYLEGSDQHRGWFQSSLLTSVGANGHAPYKAVVSQGFTLDGQGRKMSKSLGNVIDPNKVCDEMGADIIRLWVASVDTSSDVSIDHEILARTSDAYRRFRNTLRFLLSELEGQFEPETDGVAFADLLPLDKLMVARLTQVQAEVDDAYASYEFPRAYRALYDFVVTELSNVYLDALKDRLYCEKPGSLERRSAQTVLAELFSMLMRDLQPILSYTVDEAMAYAPAGCVDHQKYAALLDWYKSPITVDEANEFEGVLEASLELRSAVTKALEDARSAGTFTKSQQVRVKAVVPAEMYALLTGDKAVDLAEFYIVSDVELTQGEELSVAIEAAEGECCDRCWNYRSTVGEYNGHAHICKRCANAL
;
A
#
# COMPACT_ATOMS: atom_id res chain seq x y z
N MET A 1 50.41 -4.23 -24.12
CA MET A 1 49.42 -4.09 -23.03
C MET A 1 48.06 -4.50 -23.56
N ASN A 2 47.30 -5.21 -22.77
CA ASN A 2 45.91 -5.51 -23.04
C ASN A 2 45.06 -4.31 -22.59
N LEU A 3 44.55 -3.55 -23.54
CA LEU A 3 43.75 -2.36 -23.20
C LEU A 3 42.26 -2.74 -23.06
N PRO A 4 41.57 -2.15 -22.09
CA PRO A 4 40.14 -2.40 -21.92
C PRO A 4 39.35 -1.93 -23.15
N LYS A 5 38.43 -2.77 -23.62
CA LYS A 5 37.62 -2.47 -24.82
C LYS A 5 36.24 -3.09 -24.70
N THR A 6 35.22 -2.29 -24.90
CA THR A 6 33.82 -2.76 -24.97
C THR A 6 32.98 -1.88 -25.90
N GLY A 7 32.04 -2.51 -26.58
CA GLY A 7 30.98 -1.85 -27.32
C GLY A 7 29.89 -1.24 -26.42
N PHE A 8 29.80 -1.63 -25.14
CA PHE A 8 28.79 -1.14 -24.21
C PHE A 8 28.91 0.38 -24.00
N PRO A 9 27.88 1.18 -24.32
CA PRO A 9 28.00 2.63 -24.36
C PRO A 9 28.28 3.25 -22.99
N MET A 10 29.19 4.23 -22.94
CA MET A 10 29.46 4.98 -21.71
C MET A 10 28.22 5.74 -21.21
N ARG A 11 27.43 6.34 -22.11
CA ARG A 11 26.21 7.07 -21.80
C ARG A 11 25.01 6.15 -22.04
N ALA A 12 24.17 5.97 -21.02
CA ALA A 12 22.99 5.09 -21.10
C ALA A 12 21.96 5.58 -22.13
N GLY A 13 21.65 6.89 -22.15
CA GLY A 13 20.60 7.43 -23.01
C GLY A 13 19.25 6.77 -22.81
N LEU A 14 18.89 6.44 -21.55
CA LEU A 14 17.74 5.62 -21.16
C LEU A 14 16.45 6.07 -21.80
N SER A 15 16.16 7.39 -21.79
CA SER A 15 14.95 7.94 -22.41
C SER A 15 14.77 7.56 -23.89
N LYS A 16 15.85 7.22 -24.60
CA LYS A 16 15.85 6.83 -26.02
C LYS A 16 16.08 5.34 -26.25
N SER A 17 16.84 4.68 -25.37
CA SER A 17 17.18 3.25 -25.50
C SER A 17 16.06 2.34 -24.97
N GLU A 18 15.46 2.69 -23.84
CA GLU A 18 14.40 1.90 -23.20
C GLU A 18 13.15 1.69 -24.09
N PRO A 19 12.58 2.71 -24.77
CA PRO A 19 11.43 2.48 -25.65
C PRO A 19 11.71 1.50 -26.80
N LYS A 20 12.95 1.49 -27.32
CA LYS A 20 13.35 0.54 -28.37
C LYS A 20 13.42 -0.88 -27.82
N ARG A 21 13.95 -1.03 -26.62
CA ARG A 21 14.07 -2.31 -25.94
C ARG A 21 12.72 -2.86 -25.52
N LEU A 22 11.86 -2.01 -24.96
CA LEU A 22 10.47 -2.37 -24.69
C LEU A 22 9.75 -2.90 -25.93
N LYS A 23 9.93 -2.23 -27.05
CA LYS A 23 9.36 -2.69 -28.33
C LYS A 23 9.94 -4.06 -28.74
N ASP A 24 11.25 -4.27 -28.60
CA ASP A 24 11.87 -5.57 -28.90
C ASP A 24 11.33 -6.67 -27.98
N TRP A 25 11.13 -6.41 -26.68
CA TRP A 25 10.51 -7.37 -25.76
C TRP A 25 9.08 -7.74 -26.16
N GLN A 26 8.28 -6.75 -26.59
CA GLN A 26 6.90 -6.95 -27.05
C GLN A 26 6.86 -7.72 -28.39
N ASP A 27 7.64 -7.30 -29.38
CA ASP A 27 7.70 -7.92 -30.70
C ASP A 27 8.14 -9.39 -30.62
N ASN A 28 9.00 -9.73 -29.65
CA ASN A 28 9.53 -11.08 -29.44
C ASN A 28 8.83 -11.84 -28.31
N LYS A 29 7.77 -11.30 -27.71
CA LYS A 29 6.98 -11.94 -26.65
C LYS A 29 7.85 -12.51 -25.51
N VAL A 30 8.68 -11.64 -24.94
CA VAL A 30 9.65 -12.06 -23.90
C VAL A 30 8.95 -12.62 -22.67
N TYR A 31 7.83 -12.04 -22.24
CA TYR A 31 7.07 -12.54 -21.10
C TYR A 31 6.57 -13.98 -21.32
N GLU A 32 6.02 -14.26 -22.49
CA GLU A 32 5.55 -15.60 -22.84
C GLU A 32 6.73 -16.61 -22.95
N GLN A 33 7.93 -16.16 -23.36
CA GLN A 33 9.12 -17.00 -23.35
C GLN A 33 9.53 -17.38 -21.92
N VAL A 34 9.44 -16.45 -20.95
CA VAL A 34 9.71 -16.72 -19.53
C VAL A 34 8.71 -17.72 -18.97
N LEU A 35 7.40 -17.53 -19.22
CA LEU A 35 6.37 -18.49 -18.78
C LEU A 35 6.63 -19.87 -19.35
N LYS A 36 6.92 -19.96 -20.67
CA LYS A 36 7.20 -21.24 -21.32
C LYS A 36 8.46 -21.92 -20.77
N LYS A 37 9.49 -21.16 -20.41
CA LYS A 37 10.72 -21.69 -19.79
C LYS A 37 10.42 -22.40 -18.48
N ASN A 38 9.52 -21.84 -17.66
CA ASN A 38 9.19 -22.31 -16.33
C ASN A 38 7.88 -23.11 -16.29
N GLU A 39 7.28 -23.44 -17.45
CA GLU A 39 6.00 -24.17 -17.55
C GLU A 39 6.07 -25.52 -16.82
N GLY A 40 5.08 -25.77 -15.98
CA GLY A 40 4.96 -26.99 -15.18
C GLY A 40 5.84 -27.03 -13.92
N HIS A 41 6.60 -26.00 -13.62
CA HIS A 41 7.27 -25.84 -12.34
C HIS A 41 6.28 -25.39 -11.26
N LYS A 42 6.73 -25.29 -10.00
CA LYS A 42 5.93 -24.76 -8.91
C LYS A 42 5.49 -23.34 -9.24
N LYS A 43 4.21 -23.06 -9.07
CA LYS A 43 3.66 -21.72 -9.29
C LYS A 43 3.98 -20.77 -8.14
N PHE A 44 4.10 -19.50 -8.48
CA PHE A 44 4.05 -18.38 -7.54
C PHE A 44 3.08 -17.33 -8.10
N VAL A 45 2.00 -17.08 -7.37
CA VAL A 45 0.92 -16.19 -7.80
C VAL A 45 0.92 -14.92 -6.95
N LEU A 46 1.33 -13.81 -7.54
CA LEU A 46 1.08 -12.47 -7.03
C LEU A 46 -0.18 -11.94 -7.71
N HIS A 47 -1.29 -11.88 -6.98
CA HIS A 47 -2.53 -11.35 -7.50
C HIS A 47 -2.51 -9.81 -7.48
N ASP A 48 -2.85 -9.20 -8.61
CA ASP A 48 -2.80 -7.76 -8.79
C ASP A 48 -4.01 -7.07 -8.19
N GLY A 49 -3.82 -6.13 -7.27
CA GLY A 49 -4.88 -5.22 -6.83
C GLY A 49 -5.24 -4.27 -7.97
N PRO A 50 -6.53 -4.18 -8.34
CA PRO A 50 -6.94 -3.46 -9.52
C PRO A 50 -7.01 -1.95 -9.26
N PRO A 51 -6.18 -1.11 -9.93
CA PRO A 51 -6.35 0.34 -9.87
C PRO A 51 -7.65 0.77 -10.55
N TYR A 52 -8.23 1.89 -10.10
CA TYR A 52 -9.37 2.49 -10.76
C TYR A 52 -9.01 3.00 -12.16
N ALA A 53 -9.85 2.68 -13.14
CA ALA A 53 -9.71 3.11 -14.53
C ALA A 53 -10.22 4.56 -14.75
N ASN A 54 -9.66 5.55 -14.02
CA ASN A 54 -10.21 6.91 -13.95
C ASN A 54 -9.23 8.05 -14.23
N GLY A 55 -8.04 7.74 -14.75
CA GLY A 55 -7.01 8.74 -15.11
C GLY A 55 -5.64 8.12 -15.40
N PRO A 56 -4.62 8.94 -15.72
CA PRO A 56 -3.25 8.46 -15.94
C PRO A 56 -2.63 7.91 -14.65
N ILE A 57 -1.56 7.12 -14.80
CA ILE A 57 -0.79 6.64 -13.65
C ILE A 57 -0.10 7.80 -12.92
N HIS A 58 0.07 7.67 -11.61
CA HIS A 58 0.85 8.55 -10.76
C HIS A 58 2.02 7.80 -10.11
N ILE A 59 2.89 8.50 -9.40
CA ILE A 59 4.11 7.91 -8.86
C ILE A 59 3.85 6.78 -7.85
N GLY A 60 2.75 6.82 -7.09
CA GLY A 60 2.32 5.72 -6.22
C GLY A 60 1.97 4.45 -7.01
N HIS A 61 1.28 4.59 -8.15
CA HIS A 61 1.06 3.47 -9.07
C HIS A 61 2.38 2.90 -9.62
N ALA A 62 3.35 3.78 -9.95
CA ALA A 62 4.66 3.34 -10.43
C ALA A 62 5.42 2.56 -9.36
N MET A 63 5.44 3.05 -8.10
CA MET A 63 6.06 2.35 -6.98
C MET A 63 5.44 0.97 -6.78
N ASN A 64 4.12 0.89 -6.73
CA ASN A 64 3.37 -0.35 -6.55
C ASN A 64 3.68 -1.39 -7.64
N LYS A 65 3.53 -1.02 -8.91
CA LYS A 65 3.74 -1.95 -10.04
C LYS A 65 5.20 -2.36 -10.21
N ILE A 66 6.16 -1.47 -9.93
CA ILE A 66 7.59 -1.81 -9.93
C ILE A 66 7.91 -2.80 -8.82
N SER A 67 7.38 -2.61 -7.60
CA SER A 67 7.58 -3.56 -6.50
C SER A 67 7.05 -4.95 -6.83
N LYS A 68 5.85 -5.03 -7.42
CA LYS A 68 5.28 -6.30 -7.92
C LYS A 68 6.16 -6.95 -8.99
N ASP A 69 6.66 -6.16 -9.93
CA ASP A 69 7.55 -6.66 -11.00
C ASP A 69 8.88 -7.17 -10.44
N MET A 70 9.46 -6.50 -9.43
CA MET A 70 10.67 -6.98 -8.76
C MET A 70 10.43 -8.34 -8.08
N ILE A 71 9.32 -8.52 -7.38
CA ILE A 71 8.93 -9.80 -6.78
C ILE A 71 8.78 -10.88 -7.86
N ASN A 72 8.01 -10.59 -8.89
CA ASN A 72 7.74 -11.55 -9.96
C ASN A 72 9.02 -11.98 -10.69
N ARG A 73 9.91 -11.02 -11.03
CA ARG A 73 11.19 -11.32 -11.69
C ARG A 73 12.10 -12.19 -10.82
N TYR A 74 12.18 -11.89 -9.52
CA TYR A 74 12.95 -12.71 -8.59
C TYR A 74 12.47 -14.18 -8.61
N TRP A 75 11.16 -14.41 -8.46
CA TRP A 75 10.61 -15.76 -8.45
C TRP A 75 10.68 -16.45 -9.83
N MET A 76 10.54 -15.69 -10.93
CA MET A 76 10.80 -16.22 -12.29
C MET A 76 12.23 -16.73 -12.43
N MET A 77 13.22 -16.00 -11.92
CA MET A 77 14.63 -16.36 -11.96
C MET A 77 14.96 -17.50 -11.00
N GLN A 78 14.21 -17.66 -9.92
CA GLN A 78 14.27 -18.84 -9.04
C GLN A 78 13.66 -20.10 -9.67
N GLY A 79 13.14 -20.00 -10.90
CA GLY A 79 12.59 -21.12 -11.64
C GLY A 79 11.12 -21.42 -11.36
N TYR A 80 10.38 -20.52 -10.71
CA TYR A 80 8.92 -20.67 -10.53
C TYR A 80 8.17 -20.27 -11.80
N GLU A 81 7.04 -20.94 -12.06
CA GLU A 81 6.04 -20.45 -13.01
C GLU A 81 5.29 -19.28 -12.36
N VAL A 82 5.46 -18.06 -12.92
CA VAL A 82 4.92 -16.82 -12.32
C VAL A 82 3.98 -16.14 -13.30
N PRO A 83 2.73 -16.61 -13.42
CA PRO A 83 1.72 -15.94 -14.23
C PRO A 83 1.25 -14.66 -13.53
N TYR A 84 1.49 -13.51 -14.15
CA TYR A 84 1.05 -12.22 -13.64
C TYR A 84 -0.01 -11.62 -14.56
N VAL A 85 -1.24 -11.54 -14.05
CA VAL A 85 -2.41 -11.00 -14.76
C VAL A 85 -2.73 -9.63 -14.17
N PRO A 86 -2.41 -8.52 -14.85
CA PRO A 86 -2.77 -7.19 -14.37
C PRO A 86 -4.27 -6.98 -14.42
N GLY A 87 -4.81 -6.17 -13.52
CA GLY A 87 -6.24 -5.92 -13.39
C GLY A 87 -6.63 -4.47 -13.30
N TRP A 88 -7.94 -4.18 -13.52
CA TRP A 88 -8.54 -2.87 -13.33
C TRP A 88 -9.90 -2.95 -12.68
N ASP A 89 -10.13 -2.04 -11.72
CA ASP A 89 -11.44 -1.76 -11.16
C ASP A 89 -12.15 -0.73 -12.04
N CYS A 90 -13.28 -1.16 -12.62
CA CYS A 90 -13.94 -0.44 -13.70
C CYS A 90 -15.32 0.11 -13.35
N HIS A 91 -15.84 -0.23 -12.16
CA HIS A 91 -17.17 0.16 -11.70
C HIS A 91 -17.13 1.29 -10.65
N GLY A 92 -18.31 1.65 -10.18
CA GLY A 92 -18.54 2.49 -9.03
C GLY A 92 -18.45 3.99 -9.27
N GLN A 93 -18.66 4.71 -8.17
CA GLN A 93 -18.70 6.16 -8.12
C GLN A 93 -17.47 6.87 -8.72
N PRO A 94 -16.21 6.34 -8.62
CA PRO A 94 -15.05 7.02 -9.17
C PRO A 94 -15.12 7.32 -10.67
N ILE A 95 -15.74 6.43 -11.44
CA ILE A 95 -15.88 6.54 -12.89
C ILE A 95 -17.15 7.29 -13.24
N GLU A 96 -18.26 6.93 -12.58
CA GLU A 96 -19.56 7.58 -12.82
C GLU A 96 -19.50 9.09 -12.59
N HIS A 97 -18.85 9.53 -11.51
CA HIS A 97 -18.66 10.96 -11.20
C HIS A 97 -17.86 11.70 -12.28
N LYS A 98 -16.84 11.06 -12.88
CA LYS A 98 -16.10 11.66 -14.01
C LYS A 98 -16.96 11.81 -15.27
N VAL A 99 -17.87 10.91 -15.50
CA VAL A 99 -18.84 11.01 -16.59
C VAL A 99 -19.86 12.11 -16.28
N GLU A 100 -20.36 12.20 -15.05
CA GLU A 100 -21.24 13.28 -14.58
C GLU A 100 -20.59 14.66 -14.73
N GLU A 101 -19.34 14.84 -14.28
CA GLU A 101 -18.57 16.08 -14.46
C GLU A 101 -18.50 16.51 -15.94
N LYS A 102 -18.30 15.55 -16.86
CA LYS A 102 -18.22 15.83 -18.29
C LYS A 102 -19.57 16.19 -18.92
N LEU A 103 -20.66 15.59 -18.45
CA LEU A 103 -22.00 15.84 -18.98
C LEU A 103 -22.66 17.08 -18.37
N GLY A 104 -22.35 17.39 -17.12
CA GLY A 104 -23.07 18.28 -16.22
C GLY A 104 -24.23 17.57 -15.53
N THR A 105 -24.46 17.85 -14.24
CA THR A 105 -25.40 17.14 -13.34
C THR A 105 -26.83 17.12 -13.89
N GLU A 106 -27.34 18.25 -14.42
CA GLU A 106 -28.70 18.32 -14.96
C GLU A 106 -28.91 17.35 -16.13
N LYS A 107 -27.97 17.32 -17.07
CA LYS A 107 -28.03 16.41 -18.24
C LYS A 107 -27.79 14.95 -17.83
N PHE A 108 -26.92 14.72 -16.87
CA PHE A 108 -26.67 13.39 -16.32
C PHE A 108 -27.96 12.80 -15.74
N ASN A 109 -28.67 13.53 -14.89
CA ASN A 109 -29.93 13.10 -14.26
C ASN A 109 -31.08 12.84 -15.26
N GLN A 110 -31.03 13.47 -16.45
CA GLN A 110 -32.01 13.25 -17.53
C GLN A 110 -31.59 12.10 -18.46
N THR A 111 -30.38 11.57 -18.35
CA THR A 111 -29.86 10.52 -19.22
C THR A 111 -30.32 9.14 -18.76
N PRO A 112 -30.86 8.29 -19.64
CA PRO A 112 -31.25 6.92 -19.28
C PRO A 112 -30.07 6.11 -18.73
N THR A 113 -30.30 5.27 -17.69
CA THR A 113 -29.28 4.41 -17.04
C THR A 113 -28.43 3.62 -18.03
N ALA A 114 -29.04 2.97 -19.03
CA ALA A 114 -28.31 2.22 -20.06
C ALA A 114 -27.28 3.09 -20.81
N LYS A 115 -27.61 4.37 -21.07
CA LYS A 115 -26.70 5.30 -21.75
C LYS A 115 -25.60 5.80 -20.82
N ILE A 116 -25.88 6.00 -19.53
CA ILE A 116 -24.85 6.32 -18.52
C ILE A 116 -23.85 5.17 -18.45
N ARG A 117 -24.31 3.92 -18.36
CA ARG A 117 -23.49 2.71 -18.33
C ARG A 117 -22.57 2.61 -19.56
N GLU A 118 -23.12 2.83 -20.77
CA GLU A 118 -22.31 2.87 -22.00
C GLU A 118 -21.19 3.93 -21.95
N LEU A 119 -21.49 5.11 -21.41
CA LEU A 119 -20.51 6.21 -21.29
C LEU A 119 -19.44 5.90 -20.25
N CYS A 120 -19.81 5.28 -19.12
CA CYS A 120 -18.89 4.85 -18.07
C CYS A 120 -17.96 3.74 -18.58
N ASN A 121 -18.50 2.74 -19.28
CA ASN A 121 -17.71 1.67 -19.90
C ASN A 121 -16.67 2.25 -20.87
N LYS A 122 -17.10 3.11 -21.79
CA LYS A 122 -16.17 3.76 -22.72
C LYS A 122 -15.08 4.55 -22.01
N PHE A 123 -15.44 5.31 -20.97
CA PHE A 123 -14.47 6.07 -20.18
C PHE A 123 -13.47 5.17 -19.49
N ALA A 124 -13.92 4.06 -18.88
CA ALA A 124 -13.05 3.09 -18.23
C ALA A 124 -12.04 2.48 -19.21
N VAL A 125 -12.53 1.98 -20.37
CA VAL A 125 -11.67 1.36 -21.40
C VAL A 125 -10.61 2.32 -21.93
N GLU A 126 -10.97 3.60 -22.19
CA GLU A 126 -9.99 4.62 -22.61
C GLU A 126 -8.87 4.82 -21.57
N ASN A 127 -9.22 4.83 -20.27
CA ASN A 127 -8.23 5.00 -19.20
C ASN A 127 -7.40 3.75 -18.93
N ILE A 128 -7.94 2.54 -19.12
CA ILE A 128 -7.20 1.29 -19.07
C ILE A 128 -6.04 1.31 -20.08
N GLU A 129 -6.30 1.66 -21.33
CA GLU A 129 -5.25 1.71 -22.35
C GLU A 129 -4.18 2.76 -22.04
N LEU A 130 -4.57 3.90 -21.48
CA LEU A 130 -3.64 4.93 -21.03
C LEU A 130 -2.73 4.43 -19.88
N GLN A 131 -3.30 3.77 -18.86
CA GLN A 131 -2.56 3.24 -17.73
C GLN A 131 -1.67 2.05 -18.15
N LYS A 132 -2.17 1.15 -19.00
CA LYS A 132 -1.44 0.02 -19.57
C LYS A 132 -0.16 0.47 -20.28
N ALA A 133 -0.26 1.51 -21.09
CA ALA A 133 0.90 2.11 -21.75
C ALA A 133 1.93 2.63 -20.73
N GLY A 134 1.48 3.31 -19.68
CA GLY A 134 2.33 3.80 -18.60
C GLY A 134 3.04 2.67 -17.84
N PHE A 135 2.33 1.62 -17.46
CA PHE A 135 2.92 0.47 -16.75
C PHE A 135 3.91 -0.31 -17.62
N ARG A 136 3.59 -0.52 -18.89
CA ARG A 136 4.54 -1.11 -19.85
C ARG A 136 5.80 -0.26 -20.00
N ARG A 137 5.67 1.07 -20.01
CA ARG A 137 6.82 1.99 -20.09
C ARG A 137 7.77 1.87 -18.89
N LEU A 138 7.24 1.52 -17.71
CA LEU A 138 8.05 1.22 -16.51
C LEU A 138 8.83 -0.11 -16.60
N GLY A 139 8.63 -0.91 -17.66
CA GLY A 139 9.28 -2.21 -17.85
C GLY A 139 8.63 -3.37 -17.12
N VAL A 140 7.40 -3.21 -16.64
CA VAL A 140 6.66 -4.26 -15.93
C VAL A 140 6.28 -5.40 -16.90
N LEU A 141 6.67 -6.62 -16.56
CA LEU A 141 6.28 -7.83 -17.29
C LEU A 141 4.91 -8.35 -16.82
N GLY A 142 4.13 -8.89 -17.72
CA GLY A 142 2.80 -9.45 -17.40
C GLY A 142 1.96 -9.71 -18.64
N ASP A 143 0.82 -10.38 -18.45
CA ASP A 143 -0.15 -10.64 -19.51
C ASP A 143 -1.02 -9.41 -19.78
N TRP A 144 -0.42 -8.40 -20.42
CA TRP A 144 -1.09 -7.14 -20.75
C TRP A 144 -2.16 -7.27 -21.84
N ASP A 145 -2.18 -8.39 -22.56
CA ASP A 145 -3.12 -8.60 -23.65
C ASP A 145 -4.40 -9.30 -23.17
N ASN A 146 -4.33 -10.01 -22.05
CA ASN A 146 -5.46 -10.67 -21.40
C ASN A 146 -5.60 -10.25 -19.94
N PRO A 147 -5.72 -8.96 -19.61
CA PRO A 147 -5.90 -8.50 -18.23
C PRO A 147 -7.21 -9.00 -17.66
N TYR A 148 -7.43 -8.84 -16.36
CA TYR A 148 -8.77 -8.93 -15.81
C TYR A 148 -9.39 -7.54 -15.62
N LEU A 149 -10.68 -7.44 -15.91
CA LEU A 149 -11.46 -6.21 -15.74
C LEU A 149 -12.73 -6.56 -14.96
N THR A 150 -13.06 -5.79 -13.94
CA THR A 150 -14.29 -6.03 -13.17
C THR A 150 -15.57 -5.86 -14.01
N LEU A 151 -15.45 -5.25 -15.20
CA LEU A 151 -16.54 -5.13 -16.17
C LEU A 151 -16.74 -6.36 -17.10
N TYR A 152 -15.96 -7.43 -16.91
CA TYR A 152 -16.15 -8.64 -17.71
C TYR A 152 -17.34 -9.46 -17.18
N HIS A 153 -18.12 -10.07 -18.09
CA HIS A 153 -19.27 -10.89 -17.76
C HIS A 153 -18.98 -11.99 -16.72
N GLN A 154 -17.79 -12.59 -16.81
CA GLN A 154 -17.34 -13.57 -15.81
C GLN A 154 -17.15 -12.97 -14.42
N HIS A 155 -16.72 -11.71 -14.35
CA HIS A 155 -16.55 -11.01 -13.08
C HIS A 155 -17.92 -10.68 -12.48
N ASP A 156 -18.82 -10.07 -13.28
CA ASP A 156 -20.20 -9.81 -12.87
C ASP A 156 -20.89 -11.07 -12.33
N ALA A 157 -20.68 -12.22 -12.97
CA ALA A 157 -21.25 -13.49 -12.53
C ALA A 157 -20.63 -13.98 -11.22
N ALA A 158 -19.29 -13.86 -11.07
CA ALA A 158 -18.59 -14.24 -9.85
C ALA A 158 -19.03 -13.39 -8.65
N ASP A 159 -19.34 -12.09 -8.85
CA ASP A 159 -19.90 -11.23 -7.82
C ASP A 159 -21.19 -11.82 -7.22
N ILE A 160 -22.09 -12.31 -8.09
CA ILE A 160 -23.35 -12.89 -7.65
C ILE A 160 -23.18 -14.32 -7.11
N GLU A 161 -22.19 -15.07 -7.60
CA GLU A 161 -21.88 -16.40 -7.03
C GLU A 161 -21.40 -16.28 -5.57
N VAL A 162 -20.48 -15.34 -5.29
CA VAL A 162 -20.00 -15.07 -3.93
C VAL A 162 -21.13 -14.49 -3.07
N PHE A 163 -21.93 -13.56 -3.63
CA PHE A 163 -23.12 -13.05 -2.96
C PHE A 163 -24.06 -14.19 -2.55
N LYS A 164 -24.38 -15.09 -3.49
CA LYS A 164 -25.24 -16.27 -3.20
C LYS A 164 -24.65 -17.16 -2.11
N ALA A 165 -23.35 -17.48 -2.20
CA ALA A 165 -22.69 -18.32 -1.20
C ALA A 165 -22.75 -17.73 0.22
N MET A 166 -22.65 -16.41 0.35
CA MET A 166 -22.78 -15.72 1.64
C MET A 166 -24.25 -15.54 2.06
N PHE A 167 -25.16 -15.33 1.11
CA PHE A 167 -26.61 -15.25 1.35
C PHE A 167 -27.16 -16.57 1.87
N ASP A 168 -26.79 -17.68 1.26
CA ASP A 168 -27.20 -19.03 1.69
C ASP A 168 -26.75 -19.38 3.12
N LYS A 169 -25.64 -18.79 3.56
CA LYS A 169 -25.17 -18.92 4.95
C LYS A 169 -25.83 -17.92 5.92
N GLY A 170 -26.73 -17.07 5.44
CA GLY A 170 -27.43 -16.06 6.24
C GLY A 170 -26.57 -14.88 6.68
N MET A 171 -25.44 -14.64 6.00
CA MET A 171 -24.55 -13.50 6.24
C MET A 171 -25.09 -12.20 5.66
N ILE A 172 -25.81 -12.29 4.54
CA ILE A 172 -26.39 -11.13 3.86
C ILE A 172 -27.85 -10.94 4.30
N TYR A 173 -28.19 -9.73 4.68
CA TYR A 173 -29.54 -9.38 5.11
C TYR A 173 -29.91 -7.95 4.69
N ARG A 174 -31.21 -7.67 4.62
CA ARG A 174 -31.75 -6.33 4.45
C ARG A 174 -32.10 -5.74 5.81
N GLY A 175 -31.73 -4.50 6.06
CA GLY A 175 -32.00 -3.79 7.32
C GLY A 175 -32.36 -2.34 7.10
N HIS A 176 -33.19 -1.79 8.01
CA HIS A 176 -33.52 -0.38 8.08
C HIS A 176 -32.77 0.22 9.28
N LYS A 177 -31.62 0.87 9.03
CA LYS A 177 -30.79 1.44 10.10
C LYS A 177 -29.96 2.61 9.57
N PRO A 178 -29.42 3.48 10.47
CA PRO A 178 -28.56 4.60 10.06
C PRO A 178 -27.31 4.11 9.34
N VAL A 179 -27.02 4.75 8.22
CA VAL A 179 -25.78 4.61 7.44
C VAL A 179 -25.23 5.98 7.12
N HIS A 180 -23.94 6.07 6.79
CA HIS A 180 -23.41 7.28 6.18
C HIS A 180 -24.12 7.53 4.86
N TRP A 181 -24.68 8.72 4.73
CA TRP A 181 -25.43 9.14 3.54
C TRP A 181 -24.84 10.43 2.97
N CYS A 182 -24.51 10.43 1.69
CA CYS A 182 -24.09 11.63 0.99
C CYS A 182 -25.27 12.26 0.26
N LYS A 183 -25.80 13.39 0.78
CA LYS A 183 -26.93 14.13 0.16
C LYS A 183 -26.59 14.73 -1.21
N HIS A 184 -25.30 14.94 -1.52
CA HIS A 184 -24.85 15.44 -2.81
C HIS A 184 -24.68 14.34 -3.88
N CYS A 185 -24.31 13.14 -3.46
CA CYS A 185 -24.18 11.97 -4.35
C CYS A 185 -25.44 11.07 -4.33
N HIS A 186 -26.41 11.33 -3.44
CA HIS A 186 -27.66 10.57 -3.25
C HIS A 186 -27.41 9.06 -3.07
N THR A 187 -26.48 8.69 -2.18
CA THR A 187 -26.11 7.30 -1.96
C THR A 187 -25.60 7.04 -0.57
N ALA A 188 -25.81 5.80 -0.07
CA ALA A 188 -25.14 5.29 1.10
C ALA A 188 -23.65 5.12 0.85
N LEU A 189 -22.85 5.22 1.91
CA LEU A 189 -21.40 5.05 1.88
C LEU A 189 -20.97 4.04 2.96
N ALA A 190 -19.95 3.23 2.64
CA ALA A 190 -19.26 2.41 3.62
C ALA A 190 -18.12 3.20 4.28
N GLU A 191 -17.58 2.67 5.40
CA GLU A 191 -16.47 3.32 6.12
C GLU A 191 -15.24 3.60 5.26
N ALA A 192 -14.94 2.72 4.29
CA ALA A 192 -13.83 2.90 3.35
C ALA A 192 -14.01 4.10 2.39
N GLU A 193 -15.21 4.64 2.30
CA GLU A 193 -15.58 5.77 1.42
C GLU A 193 -15.72 7.08 2.19
N ILE A 194 -15.33 7.10 3.47
CA ILE A 194 -15.35 8.28 4.35
C ILE A 194 -13.93 8.80 4.54
N GLU A 195 -13.78 10.11 4.38
CA GLU A 195 -12.56 10.84 4.76
C GLU A 195 -12.91 11.83 5.88
N TYR A 196 -11.99 12.03 6.82
CA TYR A 196 -12.19 12.98 7.89
C TYR A 196 -11.46 14.28 7.61
N SER A 197 -12.14 15.39 7.78
CA SER A 197 -11.57 16.74 7.70
C SER A 197 -12.17 17.65 8.75
N ASP A 198 -11.47 18.76 9.05
CA ASP A 198 -11.94 19.73 10.01
C ASP A 198 -13.18 20.48 9.48
N GLU A 199 -14.25 20.49 10.28
CA GLU A 199 -15.50 21.20 10.01
C GLU A 199 -15.82 22.12 11.18
N THR A 200 -16.36 23.30 10.89
CA THR A 200 -16.83 24.25 11.93
C THR A 200 -18.33 24.18 12.07
N SER A 201 -18.78 23.54 13.13
CA SER A 201 -20.19 23.29 13.43
C SER A 201 -20.73 24.19 14.55
N PRO A 202 -22.04 24.47 14.54
CA PRO A 202 -22.69 25.02 15.73
C PRO A 202 -22.58 24.03 16.90
N SER A 203 -22.43 24.54 18.11
CA SER A 203 -22.41 23.77 19.35
C SER A 203 -23.40 24.39 20.30
N ILE A 204 -24.45 23.66 20.63
CA ILE A 204 -25.55 24.19 21.44
C ILE A 204 -25.84 23.32 22.65
N PHE A 205 -26.29 23.98 23.71
CA PHE A 205 -26.81 23.35 24.92
C PHE A 205 -28.31 23.69 25.05
N VAL A 206 -29.13 22.66 25.29
CA VAL A 206 -30.60 22.77 25.23
C VAL A 206 -31.24 22.09 26.41
N ARG A 207 -32.29 22.73 26.97
CA ARG A 207 -33.16 22.19 28.02
C ARG A 207 -34.23 21.27 27.48
N PHE A 208 -34.34 20.11 28.09
CA PHE A 208 -35.40 19.14 27.84
C PHE A 208 -36.20 18.94 29.12
N GLU A 209 -37.35 19.63 29.21
CA GLU A 209 -38.16 19.68 30.42
C GLU A 209 -38.81 18.33 30.74
N MET A 210 -38.56 17.79 31.92
CA MET A 210 -39.17 16.54 32.40
C MET A 210 -40.66 16.69 32.60
N THR A 211 -41.43 15.70 32.16
CA THR A 211 -42.91 15.67 32.38
C THR A 211 -43.28 15.11 33.76
N SER A 212 -42.35 14.40 34.41
CA SER A 212 -42.45 13.91 35.77
C SER A 212 -41.15 14.17 36.53
N LYS A 213 -41.25 14.55 37.78
CA LYS A 213 -40.08 14.81 38.62
C LYS A 213 -39.40 13.50 39.06
N PRO A 214 -38.05 13.41 39.02
CA PRO A 214 -37.34 12.24 39.52
C PRO A 214 -37.45 12.12 41.04
N ALA A 215 -37.19 10.91 41.56
CA ALA A 215 -37.19 10.62 42.98
C ALA A 215 -36.26 11.57 43.76
N GLY A 216 -36.81 12.22 44.78
CA GLY A 216 -36.13 13.21 45.63
C GLY A 216 -36.34 14.68 45.19
N LEU A 217 -36.85 14.94 43.98
CA LEU A 217 -37.25 16.30 43.56
C LEU A 217 -38.76 16.54 43.43
N GLU A 218 -39.60 15.63 43.98
CA GLU A 218 -41.06 15.73 43.90
C GLU A 218 -41.59 17.04 44.46
N ASN A 219 -40.93 17.61 45.49
CA ASN A 219 -41.30 18.85 46.16
C ASN A 219 -40.54 20.09 45.67
N PHE A 220 -39.72 19.99 44.63
CA PHE A 220 -39.06 21.17 44.03
C PHE A 220 -40.11 22.05 43.34
N ASP A 221 -40.11 23.35 43.59
CA ASP A 221 -41.17 24.26 43.15
C ASP A 221 -41.06 24.70 41.68
N GLY A 222 -40.14 24.21 40.92
CA GLY A 222 -39.89 24.57 39.52
C GLY A 222 -39.90 23.39 38.58
N PRO A 223 -39.68 23.64 37.29
CA PRO A 223 -39.39 22.59 36.31
C PRO A 223 -38.06 21.90 36.61
N VAL A 224 -37.95 20.64 36.16
CA VAL A 224 -36.69 19.87 36.18
C VAL A 224 -36.33 19.55 34.75
N ASP A 225 -35.08 19.85 34.34
CA ASP A 225 -34.65 19.76 32.97
C ASP A 225 -33.40 18.87 32.83
N PHE A 226 -33.35 18.11 31.77
CA PHE A 226 -32.08 17.59 31.26
C PHE A 226 -31.41 18.68 30.43
N ILE A 227 -30.11 18.93 30.64
CA ILE A 227 -29.33 19.77 29.76
C ILE A 227 -28.56 18.86 28.81
N ILE A 228 -28.92 18.87 27.52
CA ILE A 228 -28.19 18.13 26.47
C ILE A 228 -27.21 19.02 25.73
N TRP A 229 -26.21 18.40 25.10
CA TRP A 229 -25.27 19.07 24.23
C TRP A 229 -25.26 18.38 22.86
N THR A 230 -25.26 19.20 21.78
CA THR A 230 -25.16 18.70 20.43
C THR A 230 -24.39 19.65 19.49
N THR A 231 -23.74 19.10 18.49
CA THR A 231 -23.10 19.82 17.37
C THR A 231 -23.94 19.76 16.09
N THR A 232 -25.05 19.04 16.10
CA THR A 232 -25.97 18.82 14.98
C THR A 232 -27.39 19.24 15.34
N PRO A 233 -27.69 20.55 15.45
CA PRO A 233 -29.04 21.03 15.84
C PRO A 233 -30.15 20.45 14.97
N TRP A 234 -29.90 20.17 13.71
CA TRP A 234 -30.85 19.61 12.76
C TRP A 234 -31.37 18.20 13.13
N THR A 235 -30.72 17.50 14.09
CA THR A 235 -31.20 16.18 14.57
C THR A 235 -32.22 16.31 15.70
N ILE A 236 -32.34 17.48 16.38
CA ILE A 236 -33.29 17.70 17.48
C ILE A 236 -34.76 17.48 17.09
N PRO A 237 -35.23 17.85 15.87
CA PRO A 237 -36.61 17.58 15.46
C PRO A 237 -36.96 16.06 15.41
N SER A 238 -35.99 15.16 15.36
CA SER A 238 -36.17 13.72 15.38
C SER A 238 -35.80 13.06 16.71
N ASP A 239 -35.59 13.85 17.74
CA ASP A 239 -35.25 13.35 19.08
C ASP A 239 -36.35 12.46 19.66
N GLN A 240 -36.01 11.26 20.14
CA GLN A 240 -36.93 10.31 20.76
C GLN A 240 -36.49 9.87 22.16
N ALA A 241 -35.22 10.08 22.50
CA ALA A 241 -34.71 9.72 23.82
C ALA A 241 -33.53 10.63 24.23
N VAL A 242 -33.17 10.61 25.51
CA VAL A 242 -31.88 11.06 26.03
C VAL A 242 -31.19 9.91 26.73
N SER A 243 -29.89 9.82 26.58
CA SER A 243 -29.07 8.76 27.20
C SER A 243 -28.17 9.32 28.28
N LEU A 244 -28.13 8.62 29.43
CA LEU A 244 -27.25 8.86 30.56
C LEU A 244 -26.27 7.70 30.76
N LYS A 245 -25.10 7.97 31.35
CA LYS A 245 -24.07 6.96 31.62
C LYS A 245 -24.46 6.07 32.81
N PRO A 246 -24.62 4.76 32.64
CA PRO A 246 -24.92 3.85 33.76
C PRO A 246 -23.91 3.96 34.89
N GLY A 247 -24.40 4.02 36.13
CA GLY A 247 -23.58 4.07 37.32
C GLY A 247 -22.88 5.43 37.60
N ALA A 248 -22.98 6.41 36.70
CA ALA A 248 -22.45 7.75 36.92
C ALA A 248 -23.36 8.58 37.79
N ALA A 249 -22.79 9.56 38.52
CA ALA A 249 -23.52 10.47 39.38
C ALA A 249 -23.96 11.73 38.61
N TYR A 250 -25.21 12.13 38.79
CA TYR A 250 -25.81 13.34 38.20
C TYR A 250 -26.26 14.27 39.30
N VAL A 251 -26.06 15.58 39.09
CA VAL A 251 -26.42 16.64 39.98
C VAL A 251 -27.52 17.51 39.37
N ALA A 252 -28.47 17.98 40.18
CA ALA A 252 -29.36 19.05 39.76
C ALA A 252 -28.82 20.39 40.29
N VAL A 253 -28.66 21.36 39.41
CA VAL A 253 -28.20 22.72 39.71
C VAL A 253 -29.40 23.64 39.61
N GLU A 254 -29.62 24.51 40.65
CA GLU A 254 -30.67 25.49 40.63
C GLU A 254 -30.25 26.73 39.85
N HIS A 255 -31.01 27.06 38.82
CA HIS A 255 -30.84 28.27 38.04
C HIS A 255 -32.22 28.87 37.66
N GLU A 256 -32.45 30.12 37.98
CA GLU A 256 -33.72 30.85 37.67
C GLU A 256 -35.01 30.09 38.07
N GLY A 257 -34.97 29.37 39.20
CA GLY A 257 -36.11 28.60 39.72
C GLY A 257 -36.35 27.27 38.99
N ARG A 258 -35.38 26.78 38.22
CA ARG A 258 -35.36 25.47 37.53
C ARG A 258 -34.29 24.58 38.15
N ALA A 259 -34.47 23.29 38.10
CA ALA A 259 -33.46 22.28 38.47
C ALA A 259 -32.84 21.66 37.20
N GLU A 260 -31.60 22.03 36.90
CA GLU A 260 -30.88 21.67 35.68
C GLU A 260 -29.99 20.45 35.93
N VAL A 261 -30.32 19.33 35.33
CA VAL A 261 -29.62 18.04 35.54
C VAL A 261 -28.44 17.89 34.56
N MET A 262 -27.28 17.60 35.13
CA MET A 262 -26.01 17.34 34.38
C MET A 262 -25.15 16.31 35.13
N LEU A 263 -24.16 15.71 34.47
CA LEU A 263 -23.19 14.87 35.14
C LEU A 263 -22.46 15.66 36.23
N GLU A 264 -22.34 15.10 37.45
CA GLU A 264 -21.76 15.78 38.62
C GLU A 264 -20.38 16.37 38.34
N ASP A 265 -19.49 15.58 37.72
CA ASP A 265 -18.11 15.99 37.42
C ASP A 265 -18.00 17.10 36.37
N LEU A 266 -18.97 17.21 35.47
CA LEU A 266 -19.02 18.26 34.44
C LEU A 266 -19.80 19.51 34.83
N ALA A 267 -20.71 19.40 35.76
CA ALA A 267 -21.63 20.49 36.14
C ALA A 267 -20.93 21.79 36.53
N PRO A 268 -19.83 21.82 37.32
CA PRO A 268 -19.13 23.08 37.64
C PRO A 268 -18.59 23.78 36.39
N LYS A 269 -17.99 22.99 35.46
CA LYS A 269 -17.45 23.50 34.18
C LYS A 269 -18.58 24.02 33.27
N CYS A 270 -19.68 23.29 33.18
CA CYS A 270 -20.86 23.72 32.43
C CYS A 270 -21.46 25.03 32.99
N CYS A 271 -21.59 25.16 34.30
CA CYS A 271 -22.07 26.39 34.93
C CYS A 271 -21.16 27.58 34.62
N GLU A 272 -19.84 27.42 34.72
CA GLU A 272 -18.88 28.47 34.34
C GLU A 272 -19.08 28.89 32.88
N GLU A 273 -19.21 27.91 31.98
CA GLU A 273 -19.41 28.15 30.55
C GLU A 273 -20.73 28.84 30.24
N PHE A 274 -21.83 28.51 30.98
CA PHE A 274 -23.13 29.12 30.83
C PHE A 274 -23.23 30.52 31.52
N GLY A 275 -22.22 30.86 32.31
CA GLY A 275 -22.27 32.08 33.14
C GLY A 275 -23.17 31.94 34.35
N TRP A 276 -23.43 30.71 34.82
CA TRP A 276 -24.26 30.42 35.99
C TRP A 276 -23.41 30.26 37.25
N GLU A 277 -24.03 30.54 38.43
CA GLU A 277 -23.46 30.14 39.69
C GLU A 277 -23.72 28.63 39.92
N TYR A 278 -22.69 27.89 40.31
CA TYR A 278 -22.84 26.46 40.63
C TYR A 278 -23.56 26.31 41.97
N THR A 279 -24.88 26.18 41.95
CA THR A 279 -25.75 26.07 43.12
C THR A 279 -26.50 24.72 43.06
N PRO A 280 -26.00 23.64 43.64
CA PRO A 280 -26.72 22.36 43.67
C PRO A 280 -28.06 22.49 44.42
N VAL A 281 -29.11 21.90 43.87
CA VAL A 281 -30.42 21.80 44.56
C VAL A 281 -30.24 21.02 45.86
N MET A 282 -30.76 21.56 46.97
CA MET A 282 -30.62 20.95 48.29
C MET A 282 -31.85 20.10 48.67
N VAL A 283 -31.66 18.82 48.94
CA VAL A 283 -32.68 17.90 49.45
C VAL A 283 -32.21 17.37 50.79
N ASP A 284 -33.03 17.53 51.84
CA ASP A 284 -32.71 17.17 53.23
C ASP A 284 -31.34 17.70 53.70
N GLY A 285 -30.99 18.93 53.28
CA GLY A 285 -29.76 19.61 53.65
C GLY A 285 -28.48 19.11 52.96
N LYS A 286 -28.60 18.31 51.93
CA LYS A 286 -27.48 17.82 51.10
C LYS A 286 -27.70 18.15 49.60
N PRO A 287 -26.63 18.33 48.84
CA PRO A 287 -26.74 18.43 47.39
C PRO A 287 -27.49 17.24 46.79
N TYR A 288 -28.42 17.49 45.89
CA TYR A 288 -29.08 16.44 45.13
C TYR A 288 -28.14 15.89 44.09
N VAL A 289 -27.50 14.77 44.45
CA VAL A 289 -26.61 13.98 43.58
C VAL A 289 -27.12 12.54 43.61
N VAL A 290 -27.46 12.01 42.46
CA VAL A 290 -28.09 10.70 42.32
C VAL A 290 -27.49 9.91 41.16
N PRO A 291 -27.52 8.57 41.18
CA PRO A 291 -27.05 7.76 40.08
C PRO A 291 -27.99 7.90 38.86
N ALA A 292 -27.46 7.68 37.68
CA ALA A 292 -28.18 7.76 36.38
C ALA A 292 -29.48 6.97 36.37
N GLU A 293 -29.50 5.84 37.07
CA GLU A 293 -30.65 4.91 37.20
C GLU A 293 -31.91 5.63 37.78
N THR A 294 -31.72 6.69 38.51
CA THR A 294 -32.84 7.51 39.03
C THR A 294 -33.64 8.16 37.92
N PHE A 295 -33.04 8.45 36.80
CA PHE A 295 -33.67 9.06 35.64
C PHE A 295 -34.14 8.07 34.59
N HIS A 296 -33.83 6.78 34.71
CA HIS A 296 -34.23 5.75 33.73
C HIS A 296 -35.77 5.71 33.59
N HIS A 297 -36.24 5.83 32.36
CA HIS A 297 -37.66 5.91 31.97
C HIS A 297 -38.39 7.18 32.43
N ILE A 298 -37.70 8.23 32.87
CA ILE A 298 -38.31 9.56 33.03
C ILE A 298 -38.62 10.11 31.64
N HIS A 299 -39.84 10.60 31.46
CA HIS A 299 -40.28 11.25 30.24
C HIS A 299 -39.99 12.76 30.29
N TYR A 300 -39.78 13.33 29.12
CA TYR A 300 -39.53 14.76 28.91
C TYR A 300 -40.29 15.28 27.70
N LYS A 301 -40.52 16.59 27.61
CA LYS A 301 -41.14 17.25 26.47
C LYS A 301 -40.12 17.39 25.33
N GLN A 302 -40.51 16.93 24.14
CA GLN A 302 -39.74 17.18 22.95
C GLN A 302 -39.72 18.70 22.65
N PRO A 303 -38.54 19.34 22.45
CA PRO A 303 -38.46 20.80 22.47
C PRO A 303 -39.03 21.51 21.22
N ILE A 304 -39.27 20.76 20.11
CA ILE A 304 -39.79 21.30 18.86
C ILE A 304 -41.30 21.08 18.72
N PHE A 305 -41.78 19.85 18.99
CA PHE A 305 -43.16 19.44 18.74
C PHE A 305 -43.96 19.38 20.04
N ASP A 306 -45.06 20.17 20.13
CA ASP A 306 -45.94 20.19 21.30
C ASP A 306 -46.71 18.87 21.45
N GLY A 307 -46.77 18.34 22.67
CA GLY A 307 -47.45 17.07 22.96
C GLY A 307 -46.70 15.81 22.61
N VAL A 308 -45.46 15.92 22.12
CA VAL A 308 -44.55 14.79 21.91
C VAL A 308 -43.62 14.65 23.12
N GLU A 309 -43.43 13.44 23.59
CA GLU A 309 -42.53 13.12 24.71
C GLU A 309 -41.42 12.19 24.29
N GLY A 310 -40.21 12.43 24.76
CA GLY A 310 -39.09 11.51 24.73
C GLY A 310 -38.91 10.80 26.08
N VAL A 311 -37.98 9.85 26.15
CA VAL A 311 -37.71 9.05 27.35
C VAL A 311 -36.22 8.99 27.67
N ALA A 312 -35.88 9.01 28.97
CA ALA A 312 -34.48 8.86 29.39
C ALA A 312 -34.05 7.38 29.45
N LEU A 313 -32.92 7.08 28.84
CA LEU A 313 -32.30 5.74 28.70
C LEU A 313 -30.96 5.68 29.40
N LEU A 314 -30.45 4.47 29.59
CA LEU A 314 -29.09 4.21 30.05
C LEU A 314 -28.25 3.59 28.91
N ALA A 315 -27.12 4.27 28.56
CA ALA A 315 -26.27 3.83 27.46
C ALA A 315 -24.76 3.96 27.76
N ASP A 316 -24.02 2.90 27.50
CA ASP A 316 -22.59 2.80 27.80
C ASP A 316 -21.72 3.76 26.96
N TYR A 317 -22.18 4.18 25.78
CA TYR A 317 -21.44 5.07 24.89
C TYR A 317 -21.40 6.53 25.35
N VAL A 318 -22.21 6.91 26.30
CA VAL A 318 -22.25 8.30 26.84
C VAL A 318 -20.89 8.65 27.42
N GLY A 319 -20.28 9.72 26.89
CA GLY A 319 -19.00 10.27 27.35
C GLY A 319 -19.14 11.00 28.69
N VAL A 320 -18.08 11.00 29.48
CA VAL A 320 -17.99 11.68 30.78
C VAL A 320 -16.99 12.84 30.79
N ASP A 321 -16.32 13.10 29.65
CA ASP A 321 -15.25 14.10 29.56
C ASP A 321 -15.70 15.43 28.92
N ASP A 322 -16.77 15.41 28.11
CA ASP A 322 -17.26 16.55 27.34
C ASP A 322 -18.80 16.71 27.42
N GLY A 323 -19.26 17.92 27.09
CA GLY A 323 -20.68 18.24 27.09
C GLY A 323 -21.27 18.31 28.51
N THR A 324 -22.46 17.75 28.72
CA THR A 324 -23.17 17.70 29.98
C THR A 324 -23.27 16.30 30.59
N GLY A 325 -22.71 15.27 29.92
CA GLY A 325 -22.90 13.88 30.27
C GLY A 325 -24.30 13.34 29.97
N ILE A 326 -25.12 14.09 29.18
CA ILE A 326 -26.44 13.68 28.69
C ILE A 326 -26.46 13.87 27.17
N VAL A 327 -26.74 12.82 26.44
CA VAL A 327 -26.76 12.81 24.97
C VAL A 327 -28.21 12.68 24.49
N HIS A 328 -28.66 13.56 23.60
CA HIS A 328 -29.95 13.40 22.94
C HIS A 328 -29.87 12.31 21.87
N ASN A 329 -30.90 11.53 21.69
CA ASN A 329 -30.93 10.39 20.80
C ASN A 329 -31.89 10.60 19.65
N SER A 330 -31.33 10.65 18.44
CA SER A 330 -32.06 10.64 17.17
C SER A 330 -31.77 9.33 16.43
N PRO A 331 -32.52 8.24 16.70
CA PRO A 331 -32.21 6.90 16.21
C PRO A 331 -32.24 6.77 14.67
N GLY A 332 -32.87 7.73 13.98
CA GLY A 332 -32.79 7.82 12.51
C GLY A 332 -31.47 8.42 12.00
N HIS A 333 -30.69 9.09 12.87
CA HIS A 333 -29.52 9.89 12.51
C HIS A 333 -28.27 9.58 13.35
N GLY A 334 -28.30 8.57 14.20
CA GLY A 334 -27.16 8.09 15.00
C GLY A 334 -27.15 6.58 15.14
N VAL A 335 -26.00 5.95 14.91
CA VAL A 335 -25.85 4.48 14.99
C VAL A 335 -25.98 4.02 16.44
N ASP A 336 -25.29 4.68 17.36
CA ASP A 336 -25.35 4.39 18.80
C ASP A 336 -26.75 4.67 19.39
N ASP A 337 -27.36 5.78 18.96
CA ASP A 337 -28.73 6.16 19.30
C ASP A 337 -29.74 5.09 18.87
N TYR A 338 -29.57 4.58 17.63
CA TYR A 338 -30.40 3.51 17.08
C TYR A 338 -30.37 2.24 17.94
N PHE A 339 -29.16 1.77 18.27
CA PHE A 339 -29.02 0.56 19.09
C PHE A 339 -29.47 0.76 20.53
N ALA A 340 -29.24 1.94 21.13
CA ALA A 340 -29.74 2.26 22.46
C ALA A 340 -31.27 2.25 22.48
N CYS A 341 -31.91 2.89 21.52
CA CYS A 341 -33.36 2.91 21.38
C CYS A 341 -33.95 1.51 21.14
N LEU A 342 -33.36 0.71 20.24
CA LEU A 342 -33.81 -0.68 19.99
C LEU A 342 -33.70 -1.56 21.23
N LYS A 343 -32.64 -1.43 22.02
CA LYS A 343 -32.43 -2.19 23.26
C LYS A 343 -33.55 -1.96 24.26
N GLU A 344 -34.09 -0.74 24.28
CA GLU A 344 -35.22 -0.33 25.18
C GLU A 344 -36.61 -0.49 24.51
N GLY A 345 -36.66 -1.12 23.32
CA GLY A 345 -37.91 -1.44 22.63
C GLY A 345 -38.51 -0.30 21.80
N ILE A 346 -37.80 0.77 21.58
CA ILE A 346 -38.18 1.85 20.65
C ILE A 346 -37.86 1.42 19.24
N THR A 347 -38.84 0.90 18.51
CA THR A 347 -38.69 0.34 17.15
C THR A 347 -39.26 1.23 16.05
N ASP A 348 -40.08 2.21 16.41
CA ASP A 348 -40.61 3.21 15.48
C ASP A 348 -39.63 4.38 15.39
N ILE A 349 -38.78 4.29 14.39
CA ILE A 349 -37.62 5.18 14.23
C ILE A 349 -38.04 6.45 13.46
N CYS A 350 -37.96 7.61 14.09
CA CYS A 350 -38.19 8.89 13.46
C CYS A 350 -37.07 9.28 12.53
N MET A 351 -37.41 9.51 11.27
CA MET A 351 -36.42 9.89 10.22
C MET A 351 -37.06 10.96 9.31
N PRO A 352 -37.02 12.27 9.65
CA PRO A 352 -37.77 13.34 8.97
C PRO A 352 -37.05 13.89 7.73
N VAL A 353 -35.90 13.36 7.34
CA VAL A 353 -35.04 13.90 6.28
C VAL A 353 -35.01 12.96 5.05
N ASP A 354 -35.24 13.53 3.87
CA ASP A 354 -35.24 12.80 2.59
C ASP A 354 -33.84 12.51 2.02
N ASP A 355 -33.78 11.94 0.81
CA ASP A 355 -32.55 11.58 0.13
C ASP A 355 -31.66 12.79 -0.24
N ASP A 356 -32.28 13.98 -0.42
CA ASP A 356 -31.62 15.25 -0.71
C ASP A 356 -31.10 15.96 0.56
N GLY A 357 -31.29 15.37 1.73
CA GLY A 357 -30.96 16.00 3.02
C GLY A 357 -31.94 17.09 3.43
N LYS A 358 -33.18 17.05 2.92
CA LYS A 358 -34.24 18.04 3.25
C LYS A 358 -35.28 17.43 4.13
N PHE A 359 -35.83 18.27 5.04
CA PHE A 359 -36.94 17.87 5.87
C PHE A 359 -38.20 17.61 5.06
N TYR A 360 -38.89 16.50 5.31
CA TYR A 360 -40.21 16.22 4.73
C TYR A 360 -41.20 17.31 5.08
N THR A 361 -42.11 17.63 4.17
CA THR A 361 -43.15 18.61 4.40
C THR A 361 -44.26 18.03 5.28
N GLY A 362 -44.59 18.72 6.39
CA GLY A 362 -45.63 18.33 7.32
C GLY A 362 -45.50 19.08 8.64
N GLU A 363 -46.53 19.02 9.49
CA GLU A 363 -46.54 19.70 10.80
C GLU A 363 -46.43 18.71 11.97
N GLU A 364 -46.60 17.38 11.69
CA GLU A 364 -46.49 16.32 12.69
C GLU A 364 -45.07 15.87 12.96
N PHE A 365 -44.84 15.25 14.12
CA PHE A 365 -43.60 14.57 14.44
C PHE A 365 -43.28 13.47 13.39
N GLY A 366 -42.01 13.43 12.95
CA GLY A 366 -41.60 12.59 11.79
C GLY A 366 -41.60 13.35 10.48
N THR A 367 -41.94 14.63 10.47
CA THR A 367 -41.79 15.55 9.34
C THR A 367 -40.92 16.74 9.75
N GLY A 368 -40.74 17.74 8.86
CA GLY A 368 -39.95 18.92 9.16
C GLY A 368 -40.58 19.90 10.18
N GLY A 369 -41.88 19.82 10.44
CA GLY A 369 -42.56 20.79 11.28
C GLY A 369 -42.30 22.24 10.81
N PRO A 370 -41.80 23.12 11.70
CA PRO A 370 -41.45 24.51 11.36
C PRO A 370 -40.32 24.63 10.30
N PHE A 371 -39.57 23.55 10.03
CA PHE A 371 -38.40 23.51 9.15
C PHE A 371 -38.68 22.74 7.84
N SER A 372 -39.94 22.45 7.54
CA SER A 372 -40.41 21.73 6.37
C SER A 372 -39.77 22.24 5.08
N GLY A 373 -39.15 21.32 4.29
CA GLY A 373 -38.50 21.58 3.00
C GLY A 373 -37.12 22.24 3.06
N MET A 374 -36.63 22.63 4.28
CA MET A 374 -35.27 23.15 4.43
C MET A 374 -34.24 22.04 4.34
N ASP A 375 -33.08 22.36 3.76
CA ASP A 375 -31.89 21.52 3.86
C ASP A 375 -31.38 21.46 5.30
N THR A 376 -30.75 20.36 5.70
CA THR A 376 -30.23 20.16 7.09
C THR A 376 -29.27 21.27 7.53
N ASP A 377 -28.41 21.77 6.65
CA ASP A 377 -27.45 22.82 6.96
C ASP A 377 -28.15 24.18 7.06
N GLU A 378 -29.14 24.45 6.18
CA GLU A 378 -30.00 25.63 6.21
C GLU A 378 -30.86 25.66 7.45
N ALA A 379 -31.33 24.52 7.92
CA ALA A 379 -32.22 24.43 9.09
C ALA A 379 -31.51 24.75 10.41
N ASN A 380 -30.22 24.53 10.56
CA ASN A 380 -29.47 24.73 11.81
C ASN A 380 -29.69 26.10 12.44
N PRO A 381 -29.48 27.26 11.76
CA PRO A 381 -29.71 28.55 12.35
C PRO A 381 -31.18 28.79 12.69
N HIS A 382 -32.11 28.25 11.92
CA HIS A 382 -33.54 28.38 12.19
C HIS A 382 -33.98 27.59 13.43
N ILE A 383 -33.43 26.38 13.62
CA ILE A 383 -33.67 25.57 14.82
C ILE A 383 -33.10 26.24 16.06
N ILE A 384 -31.89 26.79 15.98
CA ILE A 384 -31.29 27.54 17.11
C ILE A 384 -32.14 28.73 17.51
N GLU A 385 -32.63 29.52 16.54
CA GLU A 385 -33.51 30.66 16.83
C GLU A 385 -34.86 30.24 17.43
N PHE A 386 -35.45 29.16 16.90
CA PHE A 386 -36.67 28.57 17.42
C PHE A 386 -36.54 28.16 18.90
N LEU A 387 -35.41 27.45 19.23
CA LEU A 387 -35.10 27.05 20.60
C LEU A 387 -34.87 28.27 21.53
N ARG A 388 -34.27 29.34 21.00
CA ARG A 388 -34.08 30.62 21.73
C ARG A 388 -35.41 31.30 22.03
N GLU A 389 -36.31 31.39 21.05
CA GLU A 389 -37.66 31.94 21.23
C GLU A 389 -38.49 31.14 22.26
N ARG A 390 -38.30 29.80 22.28
CA ARG A 390 -38.96 28.94 23.30
C ARG A 390 -38.31 28.98 24.69
N GLY A 391 -37.17 29.65 24.83
CA GLY A 391 -36.43 29.73 26.09
C GLY A 391 -35.75 28.41 26.50
N THR A 392 -35.63 27.45 25.59
CA THR A 392 -34.96 26.17 25.82
C THR A 392 -33.49 26.18 25.48
N LEU A 393 -32.99 27.10 24.64
CA LEU A 393 -31.58 27.27 24.34
C LEU A 393 -30.82 27.84 25.55
N VAL A 394 -29.80 27.15 26.05
CA VAL A 394 -28.95 27.57 27.16
C VAL A 394 -27.75 28.37 26.67
N LEU A 395 -27.00 27.79 25.70
CA LEU A 395 -25.81 28.43 25.15
C LEU A 395 -25.63 28.00 23.68
N GLU A 396 -25.13 28.94 22.87
CA GLU A 396 -24.70 28.73 21.51
C GLU A 396 -23.24 29.15 21.35
N LYS A 397 -22.44 28.30 20.75
CA LYS A 397 -21.03 28.57 20.34
C LYS A 397 -20.70 27.85 19.03
N LYS A 398 -19.48 28.01 18.53
CA LYS A 398 -18.96 27.27 17.40
C LYS A 398 -17.76 26.45 17.84
N ILE A 399 -17.64 25.25 17.27
CA ILE A 399 -16.49 24.40 17.49
C ILE A 399 -15.95 23.93 16.14
N THR A 400 -14.64 23.72 16.06
CA THR A 400 -13.99 23.05 14.93
C THR A 400 -13.58 21.66 15.38
N HIS A 401 -14.03 20.66 14.64
CA HIS A 401 -13.80 19.26 14.98
C HIS A 401 -13.66 18.41 13.71
N SER A 402 -13.10 17.22 13.85
CA SER A 402 -12.99 16.24 12.76
C SER A 402 -14.40 15.71 12.41
N TYR A 403 -14.79 15.81 11.13
CA TYR A 403 -16.11 15.42 10.65
C TYR A 403 -16.01 14.51 9.42
N PRO A 404 -16.89 13.50 9.25
CA PRO A 404 -16.88 12.61 8.11
C PRO A 404 -17.35 13.30 6.84
N HIS A 405 -16.57 13.16 5.76
CA HIS A 405 -16.82 13.68 4.43
C HIS A 405 -16.85 12.57 3.39
N CYS A 406 -17.64 12.76 2.35
CA CYS A 406 -17.65 11.86 1.22
C CYS A 406 -16.30 11.88 0.48
N TRP A 407 -15.69 10.73 0.28
CA TRP A 407 -14.38 10.59 -0.36
C TRP A 407 -14.32 11.18 -1.79
N ARG A 408 -15.47 11.35 -2.44
CA ARG A 408 -15.58 11.82 -3.83
C ARG A 408 -15.93 13.30 -3.97
N CYS A 409 -17.08 13.69 -3.46
CA CYS A 409 -17.52 15.09 -3.57
C CYS A 409 -16.91 16.00 -2.49
N LYS A 410 -16.26 15.40 -1.46
CA LYS A 410 -15.61 16.12 -0.35
C LYS A 410 -16.56 16.96 0.51
N HIS A 411 -17.88 16.76 0.40
CA HIS A 411 -18.85 17.40 1.27
C HIS A 411 -19.09 16.58 2.53
N PRO A 412 -19.50 17.23 3.64
CA PRO A 412 -19.90 16.53 4.85
C PRO A 412 -21.02 15.52 4.56
N VAL A 413 -20.97 14.38 5.24
CA VAL A 413 -22.03 13.36 5.16
C VAL A 413 -22.92 13.42 6.41
N LEU A 414 -24.11 12.89 6.28
CA LEU A 414 -25.03 12.74 7.41
C LEU A 414 -25.30 11.26 7.68
N PHE A 415 -25.77 10.91 8.88
CA PHE A 415 -26.34 9.61 9.14
C PHE A 415 -27.83 9.64 8.80
N ARG A 416 -28.31 8.60 8.12
CA ARG A 416 -29.71 8.46 7.73
C ARG A 416 -30.16 7.00 7.76
N ALA A 417 -31.24 6.73 8.50
CA ALA A 417 -31.84 5.40 8.50
C ALA A 417 -32.53 5.15 7.16
N THR A 418 -32.04 4.15 6.44
CA THR A 418 -32.58 3.73 5.15
C THR A 418 -32.55 2.21 5.00
N ASP A 419 -33.37 1.72 4.09
CA ASP A 419 -33.38 0.31 3.72
C ASP A 419 -32.15 -0.02 2.87
N GLN A 420 -31.23 -0.80 3.42
CA GLN A 420 -29.98 -1.17 2.77
C GLN A 420 -29.73 -2.68 2.90
N TRP A 421 -28.81 -3.18 2.08
CA TRP A 421 -28.28 -4.54 2.16
C TRP A 421 -26.96 -4.55 2.92
N PHE A 422 -26.80 -5.49 3.83
CA PHE A 422 -25.66 -5.61 4.71
C PHE A 422 -25.06 -7.01 4.72
N VAL A 423 -23.74 -7.07 4.86
CA VAL A 423 -23.04 -8.28 5.34
C VAL A 423 -22.91 -8.18 6.85
N SER A 424 -23.47 -9.13 7.57
CA SER A 424 -23.34 -9.20 9.03
C SER A 424 -21.95 -9.68 9.43
N MET A 425 -21.31 -8.94 10.31
CA MET A 425 -20.00 -9.30 10.86
C MET A 425 -20.12 -10.35 11.97
N ASP A 426 -21.20 -10.32 12.77
CA ASP A 426 -21.30 -11.08 14.01
C ASP A 426 -22.26 -12.27 13.95
N LYS A 427 -23.38 -12.15 13.22
CA LYS A 427 -24.48 -13.16 13.21
C LYS A 427 -24.00 -14.57 12.87
N THR A 428 -22.98 -14.70 12.04
CA THR A 428 -22.44 -15.99 11.56
C THR A 428 -20.98 -16.21 11.96
N GLY A 429 -20.41 -15.33 12.80
CA GLY A 429 -19.02 -15.41 13.27
C GLY A 429 -17.97 -14.98 12.24
N LEU A 430 -18.35 -14.22 11.19
CA LEU A 430 -17.45 -13.75 10.16
C LEU A 430 -16.30 -12.91 10.74
N ARG A 431 -16.58 -12.02 11.70
CA ARG A 431 -15.58 -11.18 12.40
C ARG A 431 -14.50 -12.03 13.06
N GLU A 432 -14.92 -13.01 13.87
CA GLU A 432 -14.02 -13.90 14.59
C GLU A 432 -13.13 -14.70 13.64
N GLN A 433 -13.75 -15.28 12.60
CA GLN A 433 -13.05 -16.11 11.62
C GLN A 433 -12.06 -15.28 10.80
N ALA A 434 -12.45 -14.09 10.31
CA ALA A 434 -11.55 -13.19 9.59
C ALA A 434 -10.40 -12.71 10.48
N GLY A 435 -10.67 -12.36 11.74
CA GLY A 435 -9.62 -11.98 12.71
C GLY A 435 -8.65 -13.13 13.00
N LYS A 436 -9.11 -14.39 13.01
CA LYS A 436 -8.26 -15.56 13.14
C LYS A 436 -7.36 -15.74 11.91
N GLU A 437 -7.89 -15.64 10.71
CA GLU A 437 -7.12 -15.73 9.47
C GLU A 437 -5.97 -14.68 9.44
N VAL A 438 -6.27 -13.43 9.81
CA VAL A 438 -5.29 -12.35 9.89
C VAL A 438 -4.13 -12.68 10.83
N ARG A 439 -4.41 -13.28 11.99
CA ARG A 439 -3.40 -13.51 13.04
C ARG A 439 -2.63 -14.82 12.88
N GLU A 440 -3.25 -15.87 12.37
CA GLU A 440 -2.71 -17.22 12.41
C GLU A 440 -2.26 -17.75 11.04
N ASN A 441 -2.93 -17.36 9.97
CA ASN A 441 -2.76 -18.00 8.66
C ASN A 441 -2.13 -17.10 7.59
N VAL A 442 -2.17 -15.77 7.76
CA VAL A 442 -1.61 -14.81 6.79
C VAL A 442 -0.29 -14.23 7.30
N LYS A 443 0.73 -14.22 6.44
CA LYS A 443 2.03 -13.62 6.73
C LYS A 443 2.03 -12.15 6.29
N TRP A 444 2.41 -11.25 7.19
CA TRP A 444 2.38 -9.80 6.93
C TRP A 444 3.79 -9.21 6.83
N TYR A 445 3.97 -8.35 5.81
CA TYR A 445 5.20 -7.58 5.60
C TYR A 445 4.84 -6.07 5.49
N PRO A 446 5.24 -5.23 6.46
CA PRO A 446 5.89 -5.58 7.72
C PRO A 446 4.96 -6.32 8.69
N ALA A 447 5.51 -7.08 9.62
CA ALA A 447 4.73 -7.95 10.53
C ALA A 447 3.69 -7.18 11.37
N HIS A 448 3.96 -5.93 11.75
CA HIS A 448 3.03 -5.08 12.52
C HIS A 448 1.75 -4.69 11.75
N ALA A 449 1.72 -4.85 10.42
CA ALA A 449 0.52 -4.61 9.62
C ALA A 449 -0.65 -5.52 10.03
N ALA A 450 -0.36 -6.73 10.56
CA ALA A 450 -1.36 -7.63 11.13
C ALA A 450 -2.19 -6.97 12.25
N ASN A 451 -1.55 -6.19 13.12
CA ASN A 451 -2.25 -5.50 14.22
C ASN A 451 -3.22 -4.44 13.68
N ARG A 452 -2.83 -3.74 12.64
CA ARG A 452 -3.67 -2.68 12.04
C ARG A 452 -4.93 -3.27 11.41
N ILE A 453 -4.80 -4.26 10.54
CA ILE A 453 -5.97 -4.88 9.91
C ILE A 453 -6.81 -5.67 10.93
N GLY A 454 -6.16 -6.32 11.91
CA GLY A 454 -6.84 -7.02 13.00
C GLY A 454 -7.79 -6.09 13.77
N ALA A 455 -7.29 -4.94 14.23
CA ALA A 455 -8.11 -3.93 14.90
C ALA A 455 -9.25 -3.40 14.00
N MET A 456 -8.97 -3.19 12.71
CA MET A 456 -10.00 -2.74 11.76
C MET A 456 -11.10 -3.78 11.54
N VAL A 457 -10.78 -5.08 11.52
CA VAL A 457 -11.77 -6.17 11.42
C VAL A 457 -12.57 -6.30 12.71
N GLU A 458 -11.91 -6.18 13.87
CA GLU A 458 -12.54 -6.30 15.19
C GLU A 458 -13.58 -5.19 15.44
N GLN A 459 -13.31 -3.97 14.96
CA GLN A 459 -14.18 -2.81 15.18
C GLN A 459 -15.12 -2.54 14.01
N ARG A 460 -15.03 -3.30 12.91
CA ARG A 460 -15.81 -3.03 11.70
C ARG A 460 -17.31 -3.19 11.98
N PRO A 461 -18.16 -2.19 11.68
CA PRO A 461 -19.61 -2.40 11.64
C PRO A 461 -20.02 -3.36 10.55
N ASP A 462 -21.28 -3.81 10.54
CA ASP A 462 -21.82 -4.55 9.40
C ASP A 462 -21.58 -3.77 8.11
N TRP A 463 -21.14 -4.47 7.07
CA TRP A 463 -20.77 -3.84 5.80
C TRP A 463 -22.03 -3.53 4.97
N CYS A 464 -22.36 -2.25 4.81
CA CYS A 464 -23.39 -1.79 3.89
C CYS A 464 -22.89 -1.96 2.45
N ILE A 465 -23.51 -2.92 1.72
CA ILE A 465 -23.10 -3.30 0.37
C ILE A 465 -23.96 -2.72 -0.74
N SER A 466 -25.03 -1.98 -0.44
CA SER A 466 -25.92 -1.37 -1.44
C SER A 466 -25.57 0.09 -1.71
N ARG A 467 -25.64 0.50 -2.99
CA ARG A 467 -25.42 1.87 -3.45
C ARG A 467 -26.52 2.29 -4.42
N GLN A 468 -26.97 3.53 -4.31
CA GLN A 468 -28.02 4.13 -5.15
C GLN A 468 -27.41 4.85 -6.36
N ARG A 469 -26.62 4.08 -7.17
CA ARG A 469 -25.90 4.57 -8.35
C ARG A 469 -26.25 3.75 -9.60
N ASN A 470 -25.77 4.20 -10.80
CA ASN A 470 -26.09 3.54 -12.06
C ASN A 470 -24.98 2.59 -12.55
N TRP A 471 -23.72 2.85 -12.17
CA TRP A 471 -22.54 2.17 -12.71
C TRP A 471 -21.91 1.20 -11.72
N GLY A 472 -22.31 -0.06 -11.79
CA GLY A 472 -21.85 -1.19 -10.96
C GLY A 472 -22.68 -2.43 -11.20
N VAL A 473 -22.35 -3.51 -10.48
CA VAL A 473 -23.08 -4.77 -10.52
C VAL A 473 -24.37 -4.65 -9.69
N PRO A 474 -25.55 -4.90 -10.24
CA PRO A 474 -26.81 -4.75 -9.51
C PRO A 474 -26.96 -5.80 -8.43
N ILE A 475 -27.61 -5.42 -7.31
CA ILE A 475 -28.03 -6.38 -6.29
C ILE A 475 -29.22 -7.17 -6.84
N PRO A 476 -29.17 -8.53 -6.83
CA PRO A 476 -30.15 -9.38 -7.50
C PRO A 476 -31.48 -9.52 -6.72
N SER A 477 -32.09 -8.38 -6.39
CA SER A 477 -33.34 -8.27 -5.63
C SER A 477 -34.46 -7.76 -6.53
N TYR A 478 -35.66 -8.27 -6.32
CA TYR A 478 -36.86 -7.86 -7.03
C TYR A 478 -37.92 -7.36 -6.06
N THR A 479 -38.79 -6.50 -6.54
CA THR A 479 -40.01 -6.06 -5.85
C THR A 479 -41.23 -6.62 -6.59
N CYS A 480 -42.09 -7.36 -5.93
CA CYS A 480 -43.35 -7.79 -6.48
C CYS A 480 -44.27 -6.58 -6.73
N ALA A 481 -44.68 -6.36 -7.95
CA ALA A 481 -45.57 -5.24 -8.28
C ALA A 481 -47.01 -5.41 -7.70
N ASP A 482 -47.41 -6.65 -7.38
CA ASP A 482 -48.75 -6.91 -6.91
C ASP A 482 -48.94 -6.74 -5.39
N CYS A 483 -47.87 -7.03 -4.59
CA CYS A 483 -47.96 -6.99 -3.13
C CYS A 483 -46.82 -6.24 -2.43
N GLY A 484 -45.83 -5.68 -3.15
CA GLY A 484 -44.71 -4.97 -2.60
C GLY A 484 -43.64 -5.84 -1.93
N GLU A 485 -43.79 -7.17 -1.92
CA GLU A 485 -42.81 -8.08 -1.30
C GLU A 485 -41.49 -8.08 -2.03
N LYS A 486 -40.39 -8.09 -1.26
CA LYS A 486 -39.02 -8.27 -1.83
C LYS A 486 -38.81 -9.75 -2.13
N VAL A 487 -38.31 -10.04 -3.30
CA VAL A 487 -38.09 -11.43 -3.78
C VAL A 487 -36.60 -11.60 -4.09
N MET A 488 -35.97 -12.53 -3.37
CA MET A 488 -34.60 -13.01 -3.58
C MET A 488 -34.56 -14.45 -3.01
N ASN A 489 -34.18 -15.42 -3.83
CA ASN A 489 -34.06 -16.82 -3.46
C ASN A 489 -33.10 -17.54 -4.41
N ASP A 490 -32.76 -18.79 -4.11
CA ASP A 490 -31.83 -19.59 -4.89
C ASP A 490 -32.13 -19.59 -6.39
N ALA A 491 -33.41 -19.80 -6.76
CA ALA A 491 -33.79 -19.89 -8.15
C ALA A 491 -33.61 -18.55 -8.90
N THR A 492 -33.91 -17.42 -8.24
CA THR A 492 -33.70 -16.08 -8.85
C THR A 492 -32.22 -15.76 -8.92
N LEU A 493 -31.40 -16.12 -7.92
CA LEU A 493 -29.95 -15.92 -7.92
C LEU A 493 -29.29 -16.78 -9.01
N ASP A 494 -29.62 -18.04 -9.15
CA ASP A 494 -29.10 -18.93 -10.21
C ASP A 494 -29.42 -18.39 -11.63
N ALA A 495 -30.62 -17.86 -11.82
CA ALA A 495 -31.00 -17.26 -13.09
C ALA A 495 -30.18 -15.99 -13.41
N VAL A 496 -29.87 -15.16 -12.40
CA VAL A 496 -29.05 -13.96 -12.57
C VAL A 496 -27.59 -14.32 -12.84
N ILE A 497 -27.01 -15.28 -12.13
CA ILE A 497 -25.67 -15.81 -12.38
C ILE A 497 -25.55 -16.24 -13.86
N LYS A 498 -26.50 -17.01 -14.34
CA LYS A 498 -26.53 -17.43 -15.74
C LYS A 498 -26.65 -16.25 -16.71
N LEU A 499 -27.55 -15.29 -16.42
CA LEU A 499 -27.71 -14.08 -17.23
C LEU A 499 -26.40 -13.29 -17.35
N PHE A 500 -25.70 -13.14 -16.23
CA PHE A 500 -24.46 -12.36 -16.20
C PHE A 500 -23.31 -13.09 -16.90
N HIS A 501 -23.19 -14.41 -16.79
CA HIS A 501 -22.24 -15.16 -17.62
C HIS A 501 -22.49 -14.98 -19.13
N GLU A 502 -23.75 -14.94 -19.54
CA GLU A 502 -24.12 -14.88 -20.96
C GLU A 502 -24.06 -13.45 -21.53
N LYS A 503 -24.48 -12.44 -20.75
CA LYS A 503 -24.75 -11.08 -21.25
C LYS A 503 -24.12 -9.94 -20.41
N GLY A 504 -23.58 -10.24 -19.23
CA GLY A 504 -23.09 -9.25 -18.27
C GLY A 504 -24.20 -8.52 -17.51
N SER A 505 -23.80 -7.64 -16.59
CA SER A 505 -24.71 -6.91 -15.71
C SER A 505 -25.59 -5.85 -16.40
N ASP A 506 -25.24 -5.42 -17.61
CA ASP A 506 -26.06 -4.48 -18.37
C ASP A 506 -27.45 -5.07 -18.71
N ALA A 507 -27.53 -6.40 -18.87
CA ALA A 507 -28.79 -7.10 -19.14
C ALA A 507 -29.84 -6.92 -18.02
N TRP A 508 -29.42 -6.69 -16.78
CA TRP A 508 -30.32 -6.39 -15.66
C TRP A 508 -31.17 -5.13 -15.88
N PHE A 509 -30.61 -4.13 -16.56
CA PHE A 509 -31.24 -2.83 -16.80
C PHE A 509 -31.96 -2.75 -18.14
N THR A 510 -31.72 -3.71 -19.04
CA THR A 510 -32.27 -3.71 -20.41
C THR A 510 -33.30 -4.80 -20.67
N ASP A 511 -33.15 -5.95 -20.01
CA ASP A 511 -33.99 -7.12 -20.22
C ASP A 511 -35.14 -7.20 -19.20
N ALA A 512 -36.31 -7.61 -19.61
CA ALA A 512 -37.43 -7.81 -18.68
C ALA A 512 -37.20 -9.05 -17.78
N PRO A 513 -37.45 -8.99 -16.45
CA PRO A 513 -37.21 -10.11 -15.54
C PRO A 513 -37.84 -11.42 -16.01
N GLU A 514 -39.02 -11.40 -16.60
CA GLU A 514 -39.72 -12.61 -17.08
C GLU A 514 -38.91 -13.32 -18.18
N SER A 515 -38.09 -12.60 -18.95
CA SER A 515 -37.34 -13.18 -20.06
C SER A 515 -36.20 -14.10 -19.64
N TYR A 516 -35.63 -13.90 -18.41
CA TYR A 516 -34.51 -14.67 -17.91
C TYR A 516 -34.82 -15.45 -16.64
N LEU A 517 -35.82 -15.02 -15.85
CA LEU A 517 -36.23 -15.77 -14.65
C LEU A 517 -37.07 -17.04 -15.00
N GLY A 518 -37.83 -17.00 -16.08
CA GLY A 518 -38.68 -18.14 -16.45
C GLY A 518 -39.61 -18.56 -15.31
N GLU A 519 -39.51 -19.85 -14.86
CA GLU A 519 -40.31 -20.39 -13.76
C GLU A 519 -39.96 -19.77 -12.39
N ALA A 520 -38.82 -19.18 -12.24
CA ALA A 520 -38.42 -18.45 -11.01
C ALA A 520 -39.11 -17.08 -10.86
N CYS A 521 -39.80 -16.60 -11.91
CA CYS A 521 -40.53 -15.32 -11.88
C CYS A 521 -41.84 -15.45 -11.12
N VAL A 522 -41.77 -15.73 -9.80
CA VAL A 522 -42.96 -15.88 -8.95
C VAL A 522 -42.70 -15.30 -7.56
N CYS A 523 -43.67 -14.51 -7.08
CA CYS A 523 -43.61 -13.98 -5.71
C CYS A 523 -43.99 -15.08 -4.70
N PRO A 524 -43.12 -15.44 -3.74
CA PRO A 524 -43.45 -16.49 -2.77
C PRO A 524 -44.59 -16.12 -1.84
N LYS A 525 -44.94 -14.84 -1.67
CA LYS A 525 -45.99 -14.37 -0.76
C LYS A 525 -47.40 -14.39 -1.43
N CYS A 526 -47.53 -13.88 -2.66
CA CYS A 526 -48.82 -13.73 -3.29
C CYS A 526 -49.02 -14.60 -4.55
N GLY A 527 -47.95 -15.30 -5.00
CA GLY A 527 -47.98 -16.09 -6.23
C GLY A 527 -47.99 -15.28 -7.53
N GLY A 528 -47.88 -13.94 -7.44
CA GLY A 528 -47.85 -13.07 -8.62
C GLY A 528 -46.56 -13.21 -9.43
N HIS A 529 -46.61 -12.95 -10.74
CA HIS A 529 -45.50 -13.08 -11.69
C HIS A 529 -44.91 -11.73 -12.14
N HIS A 530 -45.39 -10.62 -11.61
CA HIS A 530 -44.96 -9.28 -11.98
C HIS A 530 -43.82 -8.80 -11.05
N LEU A 531 -42.59 -9.28 -11.30
CA LEU A 531 -41.39 -8.86 -10.55
C LEU A 531 -40.72 -7.71 -11.24
N LYS A 532 -40.39 -6.65 -10.47
CA LYS A 532 -39.58 -5.53 -10.95
C LYS A 532 -38.20 -5.64 -10.37
N ALA A 533 -37.19 -5.58 -11.22
CA ALA A 533 -35.79 -5.51 -10.79
C ALA A 533 -35.52 -4.23 -9.98
N ASP A 534 -34.88 -4.39 -8.83
CA ASP A 534 -34.44 -3.26 -8.02
C ASP A 534 -33.25 -2.54 -8.69
N LYS A 535 -32.95 -1.29 -8.28
CA LYS A 535 -31.96 -0.47 -8.97
C LYS A 535 -30.63 -0.34 -8.24
N ASP A 536 -30.60 -0.72 -6.98
CA ASP A 536 -29.40 -0.64 -6.16
C ASP A 536 -28.29 -1.53 -6.74
N ILE A 537 -27.06 -1.02 -6.71
CA ILE A 537 -25.86 -1.77 -7.11
C ILE A 537 -25.03 -2.16 -5.90
N LEU A 538 -24.15 -3.12 -6.07
CA LEU A 538 -23.15 -3.51 -5.08
C LEU A 538 -22.13 -2.37 -4.88
N ASP A 539 -21.58 -2.31 -3.67
CA ASP A 539 -20.40 -1.50 -3.35
C ASP A 539 -19.24 -1.92 -4.26
N VAL A 540 -18.52 -0.96 -4.85
CA VAL A 540 -17.36 -1.22 -5.72
C VAL A 540 -16.27 -2.04 -5.00
N TRP A 541 -16.16 -1.96 -3.68
CA TRP A 541 -15.27 -2.80 -2.90
C TRP A 541 -15.68 -4.28 -2.87
N TRP A 542 -16.93 -4.59 -3.23
CA TRP A 542 -17.37 -5.96 -3.47
C TRP A 542 -16.75 -6.50 -4.76
N ASP A 543 -16.82 -5.77 -5.86
CA ASP A 543 -16.30 -6.19 -7.17
C ASP A 543 -14.80 -6.53 -7.07
N SER A 544 -13.98 -5.59 -6.59
CA SER A 544 -12.55 -5.88 -6.35
C SER A 544 -12.34 -6.93 -5.26
N GLY A 545 -13.20 -6.96 -4.24
CA GLY A 545 -13.18 -7.96 -3.16
C GLY A 545 -13.41 -9.39 -3.62
N VAL A 546 -14.08 -9.61 -4.74
CA VAL A 546 -14.38 -10.94 -5.32
C VAL A 546 -13.34 -11.35 -6.38
N SER A 547 -12.34 -10.52 -6.66
CA SER A 547 -11.31 -10.81 -7.67
C SER A 547 -10.57 -12.14 -7.45
N TRP A 548 -10.44 -12.62 -6.21
CA TRP A 548 -9.91 -13.95 -5.90
C TRP A 548 -10.72 -15.07 -6.59
N LYS A 549 -12.07 -14.95 -6.65
CA LYS A 549 -12.97 -15.88 -7.32
C LYS A 549 -12.92 -15.71 -8.83
N ALA A 550 -13.19 -14.48 -9.30
CA ALA A 550 -13.30 -14.15 -10.71
C ALA A 550 -11.99 -14.32 -11.49
N VAL A 551 -10.84 -14.28 -10.80
CA VAL A 551 -9.52 -14.32 -11.41
C VAL A 551 -8.73 -15.54 -10.96
N CYS A 552 -8.40 -15.67 -9.66
CA CYS A 552 -7.50 -16.73 -9.21
C CYS A 552 -8.12 -18.14 -9.29
N GLU A 553 -9.44 -18.28 -9.06
CA GLU A 553 -10.11 -19.57 -9.24
C GLU A 553 -10.51 -19.87 -10.70
N TYR A 554 -10.92 -18.83 -11.47
CA TYR A 554 -11.44 -19.06 -12.82
C TYR A 554 -10.34 -19.26 -13.87
N ARG A 555 -9.16 -18.68 -13.65
CA ARG A 555 -8.05 -18.80 -14.59
C ARG A 555 -7.18 -20.01 -14.26
N PRO A 556 -7.07 -21.01 -15.18
CA PRO A 556 -6.33 -22.25 -14.92
C PRO A 556 -4.82 -22.03 -14.75
N GLU A 557 -4.28 -20.91 -15.26
CA GLU A 557 -2.89 -20.53 -15.09
C GLU A 557 -2.58 -20.02 -13.68
N LEU A 558 -3.58 -19.56 -12.92
CA LEU A 558 -3.42 -19.05 -11.56
C LEU A 558 -3.70 -20.12 -10.50
N GLU A 559 -3.53 -19.76 -9.24
CA GLU A 559 -3.86 -20.59 -8.07
C GLU A 559 -4.57 -19.73 -6.99
N TYR A 560 -5.44 -20.38 -6.23
CA TYR A 560 -6.13 -19.82 -5.08
C TYR A 560 -5.94 -20.72 -3.84
N PRO A 561 -5.58 -20.12 -2.68
CA PRO A 561 -5.25 -18.72 -2.41
C PRO A 561 -3.98 -18.26 -3.12
N ALA A 562 -3.91 -16.97 -3.49
CA ALA A 562 -2.71 -16.37 -4.06
C ALA A 562 -1.54 -16.39 -3.05
N ASP A 563 -0.28 -16.45 -3.54
CA ASP A 563 0.88 -16.43 -2.64
C ASP A 563 1.04 -15.05 -2.00
N VAL A 564 0.86 -13.96 -2.77
CA VAL A 564 1.07 -12.60 -2.28
C VAL A 564 0.03 -11.62 -2.83
N TYR A 565 -0.48 -10.74 -1.93
CA TYR A 565 -1.10 -9.46 -2.26
C TYR A 565 -0.12 -8.33 -1.90
N LEU A 566 0.03 -7.33 -2.75
CA LEU A 566 0.84 -6.15 -2.47
C LEU A 566 0.09 -4.89 -2.85
N GLU A 567 -0.19 -4.00 -1.88
CA GLU A 567 -0.81 -2.70 -2.10
C GLU A 567 -0.42 -1.67 -1.03
N GLY A 568 -0.93 -0.45 -1.18
CA GLY A 568 -0.78 0.62 -0.21
C GLY A 568 -1.45 0.33 1.14
N SER A 569 -1.01 1.01 2.18
CA SER A 569 -1.52 0.83 3.54
C SER A 569 -2.97 1.28 3.74
N ASP A 570 -3.54 2.07 2.83
CA ASP A 570 -4.96 2.41 2.76
C ASP A 570 -5.83 1.17 2.48
N GLN A 571 -5.28 0.16 1.80
CA GLN A 571 -5.99 -1.05 1.43
C GLN A 571 -6.28 -1.98 2.62
N HIS A 572 -5.80 -1.69 3.82
CA HIS A 572 -6.27 -2.34 5.05
C HIS A 572 -7.77 -2.09 5.33
N ARG A 573 -8.30 -0.93 4.88
CA ARG A 573 -9.75 -0.65 4.87
C ARG A 573 -10.43 -0.89 3.52
N GLY A 574 -9.66 -1.11 2.47
CA GLY A 574 -10.13 -1.38 1.11
C GLY A 574 -9.98 -2.84 0.72
N TRP A 575 -9.22 -3.09 -0.33
CA TRP A 575 -9.13 -4.38 -1.02
C TRP A 575 -8.62 -5.54 -0.16
N PHE A 576 -7.63 -5.34 0.73
CA PHE A 576 -7.19 -6.40 1.64
C PHE A 576 -8.33 -6.89 2.51
N GLN A 577 -9.16 -5.99 3.01
CA GLN A 577 -10.26 -6.33 3.91
C GLN A 577 -11.47 -6.86 3.14
N SER A 578 -11.86 -6.26 2.02
CA SER A 578 -13.01 -6.73 1.23
C SER A 578 -12.75 -8.12 0.67
N SER A 579 -11.54 -8.39 0.12
CA SER A 579 -11.15 -9.73 -0.33
C SER A 579 -11.14 -10.75 0.80
N LEU A 580 -10.64 -10.36 1.99
CA LEU A 580 -10.65 -11.23 3.17
C LEU A 580 -12.08 -11.62 3.57
N LEU A 581 -12.97 -10.64 3.70
CA LEU A 581 -14.35 -10.86 4.17
C LEU A 581 -15.17 -11.70 3.19
N THR A 582 -15.07 -11.45 1.89
CA THR A 582 -15.76 -12.21 0.86
C THR A 582 -15.24 -13.64 0.77
N SER A 583 -13.92 -13.84 0.82
CA SER A 583 -13.31 -15.16 0.77
C SER A 583 -13.59 -15.98 2.04
N VAL A 584 -13.42 -15.40 3.23
CA VAL A 584 -13.74 -16.07 4.50
C VAL A 584 -15.24 -16.37 4.58
N GLY A 585 -16.08 -15.43 4.16
CA GLY A 585 -17.52 -15.62 4.11
C GLY A 585 -17.95 -16.76 3.18
N ALA A 586 -17.40 -16.80 1.97
CA ALA A 586 -17.73 -17.82 0.98
C ALA A 586 -17.04 -19.17 1.28
N ASN A 587 -15.72 -19.19 1.54
CA ASN A 587 -14.89 -20.39 1.57
C ASN A 587 -14.29 -20.73 2.94
N GLY A 588 -14.34 -19.81 3.92
CA GLY A 588 -13.85 -20.05 5.28
C GLY A 588 -12.36 -19.80 5.50
N HIS A 589 -11.63 -19.25 4.52
CA HIS A 589 -10.21 -18.92 4.65
C HIS A 589 -9.82 -17.66 3.86
N ALA A 590 -8.65 -17.08 4.17
CA ALA A 590 -8.14 -15.90 3.47
C ALA A 590 -7.84 -16.19 1.99
N PRO A 591 -7.94 -15.17 1.09
CA PRO A 591 -7.66 -15.34 -0.35
C PRO A 591 -6.17 -15.24 -0.68
N TYR A 592 -5.34 -14.97 0.29
CA TYR A 592 -3.90 -14.77 0.16
C TYR A 592 -3.14 -15.42 1.32
N LYS A 593 -1.91 -15.90 1.02
CA LYS A 593 -0.99 -16.48 2.01
C LYS A 593 -0.12 -15.41 2.69
N ALA A 594 0.22 -14.35 1.95
CA ALA A 594 1.00 -13.24 2.46
C ALA A 594 0.49 -11.89 1.92
N VAL A 595 0.72 -10.84 2.70
CA VAL A 595 0.44 -9.45 2.31
C VAL A 595 1.68 -8.58 2.51
N VAL A 596 2.05 -7.84 1.47
CA VAL A 596 3.07 -6.78 1.52
C VAL A 596 2.37 -5.43 1.50
N SER A 597 2.50 -4.66 2.58
CA SER A 597 1.86 -3.36 2.74
C SER A 597 2.86 -2.23 2.54
N GLN A 598 2.54 -1.27 1.66
CA GLN A 598 3.38 -0.13 1.34
C GLN A 598 2.81 1.18 1.90
N GLY A 599 3.68 2.14 2.24
CA GLY A 599 3.30 3.50 2.58
C GLY A 599 2.91 4.34 1.38
N PHE A 600 2.59 5.61 1.61
CA PHE A 600 2.25 6.57 0.57
C PHE A 600 3.50 7.23 -0.03
N THR A 601 3.34 7.75 -1.25
CA THR A 601 4.35 8.60 -1.87
C THR A 601 4.05 10.07 -1.56
N LEU A 602 5.03 10.77 -1.00
CA LEU A 602 4.96 12.16 -0.57
C LEU A 602 5.95 13.02 -1.39
N ASP A 603 5.77 14.34 -1.39
CA ASP A 603 6.78 15.25 -1.95
C ASP A 603 8.05 15.30 -1.08
N GLY A 604 9.08 16.00 -1.54
CA GLY A 604 10.35 16.16 -0.82
C GLY A 604 10.24 16.85 0.55
N GLN A 605 9.10 17.46 0.90
CA GLN A 605 8.79 18.04 2.19
C GLN A 605 7.85 17.16 3.05
N GLY A 606 7.57 15.92 2.63
CA GLY A 606 6.70 15.01 3.36
C GLY A 606 5.21 15.31 3.25
N ARG A 607 4.77 16.07 2.22
CA ARG A 607 3.37 16.44 2.01
C ARG A 607 2.74 15.56 0.93
N LYS A 608 1.44 15.30 1.06
CA LYS A 608 0.66 14.62 0.02
C LYS A 608 0.73 15.40 -1.30
N MET A 609 0.96 14.69 -2.40
CA MET A 609 0.99 15.29 -3.72
C MET A 609 -0.41 15.62 -4.22
N SER A 610 -0.57 16.83 -4.77
CA SER A 610 -1.81 17.25 -5.42
C SER A 610 -1.55 18.22 -6.58
N LYS A 611 -2.46 18.22 -7.56
CA LYS A 611 -2.36 19.14 -8.71
C LYS A 611 -2.47 20.61 -8.26
N SER A 612 -3.25 20.89 -7.23
CA SER A 612 -3.43 22.24 -6.67
C SER A 612 -2.16 22.79 -6.02
N LEU A 613 -1.34 21.93 -5.41
CA LEU A 613 -0.05 22.31 -4.84
C LEU A 613 1.09 22.36 -5.88
N GLY A 614 0.87 21.79 -7.08
CA GLY A 614 1.89 21.76 -8.14
C GLY A 614 3.11 20.87 -7.82
N ASN A 615 2.99 19.98 -6.84
CA ASN A 615 4.07 19.11 -6.33
C ASN A 615 4.01 17.66 -6.87
N VAL A 616 3.19 17.41 -7.91
CA VAL A 616 3.01 16.07 -8.47
C VAL A 616 4.20 15.68 -9.34
N ILE A 617 4.78 14.51 -9.07
CA ILE A 617 5.76 13.85 -9.94
C ILE A 617 5.02 12.90 -10.89
N ASP A 618 5.10 13.19 -12.19
CA ASP A 618 4.53 12.35 -13.25
C ASP A 618 5.56 11.31 -13.69
N PRO A 619 5.31 10.00 -13.46
CA PRO A 619 6.28 8.95 -13.79
C PRO A 619 6.56 8.85 -15.30
N ASN A 620 5.61 9.17 -16.18
CA ASN A 620 5.83 9.16 -17.62
C ASN A 620 6.84 10.24 -18.03
N LYS A 621 6.74 11.45 -17.47
CA LYS A 621 7.71 12.51 -17.70
C LYS A 621 9.11 12.16 -17.20
N VAL A 622 9.20 11.55 -16.02
CA VAL A 622 10.50 11.07 -15.50
C VAL A 622 11.09 10.02 -16.43
N CYS A 623 10.29 9.08 -16.95
CA CYS A 623 10.73 8.10 -17.94
C CYS A 623 11.26 8.76 -19.22
N ASP A 624 10.63 9.82 -19.69
CA ASP A 624 11.02 10.54 -20.92
C ASP A 624 12.27 11.41 -20.73
N GLU A 625 12.52 11.87 -19.52
CA GLU A 625 13.69 12.71 -19.19
C GLU A 625 14.89 11.87 -18.73
N MET A 626 14.67 10.95 -17.80
CA MET A 626 15.73 10.22 -17.07
C MET A 626 15.75 8.71 -17.37
N GLY A 627 14.62 8.12 -17.74
CA GLY A 627 14.44 6.69 -17.97
C GLY A 627 13.71 5.99 -16.82
N ALA A 628 13.07 4.85 -17.14
CA ALA A 628 12.33 4.03 -16.18
C ALA A 628 13.25 3.36 -15.15
N ASP A 629 14.46 2.95 -15.54
CA ASP A 629 15.43 2.34 -14.62
C ASP A 629 15.79 3.27 -13.46
N ILE A 630 15.68 4.59 -13.62
CA ILE A 630 15.90 5.54 -12.51
C ILE A 630 14.75 5.47 -11.49
N ILE A 631 13.50 5.38 -11.94
CA ILE A 631 12.36 5.19 -11.04
C ILE A 631 12.45 3.83 -10.35
N ARG A 632 12.78 2.77 -11.09
CA ARG A 632 12.95 1.42 -10.56
C ARG A 632 14.02 1.37 -9.48
N LEU A 633 15.16 2.02 -9.72
CA LEU A 633 16.23 2.12 -8.73
C LEU A 633 15.82 2.93 -7.49
N TRP A 634 15.05 4.02 -7.67
CA TRP A 634 14.49 4.76 -6.54
C TRP A 634 13.59 3.85 -5.70
N VAL A 635 12.66 3.13 -6.31
CA VAL A 635 11.75 2.19 -5.59
C VAL A 635 12.55 1.16 -4.81
N ALA A 636 13.61 0.58 -5.41
CA ALA A 636 14.45 -0.39 -4.73
C ALA A 636 15.28 0.21 -3.58
N SER A 637 15.58 1.51 -3.62
CA SER A 637 16.45 2.18 -2.65
C SER A 637 15.75 2.71 -1.40
N VAL A 638 14.42 2.79 -1.40
CA VAL A 638 13.61 3.38 -0.31
C VAL A 638 12.85 2.31 0.47
N ASP A 639 12.68 2.52 1.77
CA ASP A 639 11.85 1.64 2.61
C ASP A 639 10.36 1.91 2.34
N THR A 640 9.78 1.08 1.48
CA THR A 640 8.37 1.18 1.08
C THR A 640 7.39 0.71 2.14
N SER A 641 7.84 0.16 3.28
CA SER A 641 6.95 -0.22 4.40
C SER A 641 6.40 0.99 5.16
N SER A 642 6.96 2.17 4.92
CA SER A 642 6.53 3.47 5.44
C SER A 642 6.33 4.47 4.30
N ASP A 643 5.83 5.67 4.62
CA ASP A 643 5.67 6.74 3.64
C ASP A 643 7.02 7.18 3.07
N VAL A 644 7.11 7.31 1.76
CA VAL A 644 8.35 7.62 1.05
C VAL A 644 8.28 8.95 0.31
N SER A 645 9.36 9.72 0.38
CA SER A 645 9.46 10.99 -0.33
C SER A 645 10.10 10.84 -1.70
N ILE A 646 9.65 11.67 -2.66
CA ILE A 646 10.25 11.79 -3.99
C ILE A 646 10.19 13.23 -4.47
N ASP A 647 11.31 13.70 -5.05
CA ASP A 647 11.42 14.95 -5.77
C ASP A 647 12.54 14.87 -6.83
N HIS A 648 12.78 15.97 -7.55
CA HIS A 648 13.81 15.99 -8.58
C HIS A 648 15.25 15.86 -8.02
N GLU A 649 15.50 16.31 -6.79
CA GLU A 649 16.81 16.16 -6.15
C GLU A 649 17.08 14.71 -5.75
N ILE A 650 16.07 14.02 -5.19
CA ILE A 650 16.14 12.59 -4.88
C ILE A 650 16.40 11.79 -6.15
N LEU A 651 15.68 12.08 -7.25
CA LEU A 651 15.89 11.43 -8.54
C LEU A 651 17.28 11.70 -9.13
N ALA A 652 17.83 12.91 -8.95
CA ALA A 652 19.19 13.22 -9.37
C ALA A 652 20.23 12.40 -8.60
N ARG A 653 20.09 12.26 -7.28
CA ARG A 653 20.95 11.38 -6.44
C ARG A 653 20.82 9.89 -6.85
N THR A 654 19.61 9.44 -7.15
CA THR A 654 19.38 8.09 -7.67
C THR A 654 20.07 7.88 -9.02
N SER A 655 20.07 8.89 -9.89
CA SER A 655 20.82 8.85 -11.15
C SER A 655 22.34 8.77 -10.96
N ASP A 656 22.89 9.35 -9.89
CA ASP A 656 24.31 9.20 -9.54
C ASP A 656 24.63 7.76 -9.08
N ALA A 657 23.76 7.16 -8.26
CA ALA A 657 23.89 5.75 -7.88
C ALA A 657 23.79 4.81 -9.11
N TYR A 658 22.85 5.07 -10.02
CA TYR A 658 22.73 4.35 -11.29
C TYR A 658 24.02 4.36 -12.08
N ARG A 659 24.68 5.55 -12.17
CA ARG A 659 25.97 5.66 -12.90
C ARG A 659 27.07 4.79 -12.29
N ARG A 660 27.08 4.56 -10.98
CA ARG A 660 28.04 3.67 -10.31
C ARG A 660 27.85 2.22 -10.79
N PHE A 661 26.63 1.69 -10.74
CA PHE A 661 26.32 0.37 -11.26
C PHE A 661 26.72 0.21 -12.73
N ARG A 662 26.29 1.16 -13.58
CA ARG A 662 26.58 1.12 -15.02
C ARG A 662 28.08 1.18 -15.31
N ASN A 663 28.84 2.00 -14.61
CA ASN A 663 30.29 2.10 -14.79
C ASN A 663 30.99 0.79 -14.41
N THR A 664 30.55 0.12 -13.33
CA THR A 664 31.10 -1.18 -12.95
C THR A 664 30.80 -2.25 -13.99
N LEU A 665 29.55 -2.37 -14.44
CA LEU A 665 29.21 -3.30 -15.54
C LEU A 665 30.05 -3.02 -16.78
N ARG A 666 30.25 -1.75 -17.11
CA ARG A 666 31.09 -1.37 -18.26
C ARG A 666 32.56 -1.73 -18.09
N PHE A 667 33.12 -1.57 -16.88
CA PHE A 667 34.49 -1.98 -16.59
C PHE A 667 34.63 -3.52 -16.78
N LEU A 668 33.72 -4.30 -16.16
CA LEU A 668 33.73 -5.76 -16.29
C LEU A 668 33.66 -6.20 -17.77
N LEU A 669 32.72 -5.64 -18.52
CA LEU A 669 32.59 -5.94 -19.95
C LEU A 669 33.86 -5.53 -20.74
N SER A 670 34.55 -4.46 -20.37
CA SER A 670 35.74 -4.03 -21.09
C SER A 670 36.91 -5.01 -20.99
N GLU A 671 36.92 -5.87 -19.98
CA GLU A 671 37.90 -6.90 -19.75
C GLU A 671 37.48 -8.30 -20.25
N LEU A 672 36.19 -8.46 -20.56
CA LEU A 672 35.58 -9.74 -20.93
C LEU A 672 35.22 -9.81 -22.43
N GLU A 673 34.58 -8.78 -23.00
CA GLU A 673 34.00 -8.78 -24.34
C GLU A 673 35.04 -9.11 -25.41
N GLY A 674 34.88 -10.27 -26.07
CA GLY A 674 35.77 -10.77 -27.13
C GLY A 674 37.19 -11.13 -26.67
N GLN A 675 37.44 -11.19 -25.34
CA GLN A 675 38.74 -11.51 -24.76
C GLN A 675 38.71 -12.71 -23.82
N PHE A 676 37.55 -13.12 -23.39
CA PHE A 676 37.37 -14.21 -22.41
C PHE A 676 36.01 -14.88 -22.61
N GLU A 677 35.98 -16.19 -22.52
CA GLU A 677 34.77 -17.01 -22.51
C GLU A 677 34.85 -17.99 -21.33
N PRO A 678 33.91 -17.93 -20.34
CA PRO A 678 34.00 -18.76 -19.15
C PRO A 678 34.16 -20.25 -19.39
N GLU A 679 33.49 -20.79 -20.41
CA GLU A 679 33.49 -22.23 -20.73
C GLU A 679 34.83 -22.77 -21.25
N THR A 680 35.63 -21.92 -21.89
CA THR A 680 36.91 -22.33 -22.50
C THR A 680 38.14 -21.77 -21.82
N ASP A 681 38.01 -20.59 -21.23
CA ASP A 681 39.10 -19.80 -20.63
C ASP A 681 39.04 -19.77 -19.09
N GLY A 682 37.94 -20.25 -18.48
CA GLY A 682 37.70 -20.24 -17.05
C GLY A 682 38.69 -21.05 -16.25
N VAL A 683 39.07 -20.58 -15.08
CA VAL A 683 39.95 -21.25 -14.12
C VAL A 683 39.08 -21.80 -12.98
N ALA A 684 39.27 -23.07 -12.61
CA ALA A 684 38.55 -23.67 -11.50
C ALA A 684 38.85 -22.94 -10.18
N PHE A 685 37.88 -22.83 -9.26
CA PHE A 685 38.03 -22.11 -7.98
C PHE A 685 39.30 -22.54 -7.20
N ALA A 686 39.60 -23.87 -7.18
CA ALA A 686 40.77 -24.40 -6.51
C ALA A 686 42.10 -23.83 -7.04
N ASP A 687 42.13 -23.48 -8.32
CA ASP A 687 43.32 -23.02 -9.04
C ASP A 687 43.41 -21.49 -9.18
N LEU A 688 42.37 -20.75 -8.73
CA LEU A 688 42.39 -19.29 -8.68
C LEU A 688 43.51 -18.76 -7.78
N LEU A 689 43.98 -17.56 -8.07
CA LEU A 689 44.91 -16.87 -7.18
C LEU A 689 44.23 -16.45 -5.87
N PRO A 690 45.00 -16.29 -4.78
CA PRO A 690 44.44 -16.02 -3.45
C PRO A 690 43.48 -14.82 -3.38
N LEU A 691 43.84 -13.69 -4.02
CA LEU A 691 42.98 -12.49 -4.07
C LEU A 691 41.66 -12.78 -4.82
N ASP A 692 41.69 -13.57 -5.85
CA ASP A 692 40.54 -13.96 -6.65
C ASP A 692 39.64 -14.93 -5.86
N LYS A 693 40.21 -15.89 -5.10
CA LYS A 693 39.45 -16.73 -4.16
C LYS A 693 38.74 -15.93 -3.09
N LEU A 694 39.46 -14.95 -2.52
CA LEU A 694 38.89 -14.05 -1.53
C LEU A 694 37.70 -13.27 -2.09
N MET A 695 37.77 -12.80 -3.34
CA MET A 695 36.67 -12.08 -3.99
C MET A 695 35.49 -13.00 -4.31
N VAL A 696 35.72 -14.26 -4.73
CA VAL A 696 34.63 -15.24 -4.91
C VAL A 696 33.96 -15.56 -3.57
N ALA A 697 34.71 -15.67 -2.49
CA ALA A 697 34.13 -15.84 -1.16
C ALA A 697 33.25 -14.65 -0.78
N ARG A 698 33.72 -13.43 -1.00
CA ARG A 698 32.96 -12.21 -0.68
C ARG A 698 31.72 -12.07 -1.54
N LEU A 699 31.77 -12.29 -2.85
CA LEU A 699 30.59 -12.25 -3.71
C LEU A 699 29.54 -13.28 -3.28
N THR A 700 29.96 -14.46 -2.79
CA THR A 700 29.04 -15.50 -2.28
C THR A 700 28.28 -15.04 -1.05
N GLN A 701 28.96 -14.36 -0.12
CA GLN A 701 28.30 -13.77 1.07
C GLN A 701 27.30 -12.68 0.67
N VAL A 702 27.69 -11.76 -0.23
CA VAL A 702 26.81 -10.69 -0.73
C VAL A 702 25.59 -11.29 -1.44
N GLN A 703 25.82 -12.32 -2.28
CA GLN A 703 24.72 -13.02 -2.97
C GLN A 703 23.70 -13.63 -2.00
N ALA A 704 24.17 -14.26 -0.92
CA ALA A 704 23.29 -14.83 0.10
C ALA A 704 22.46 -13.75 0.81
N GLU A 705 23.05 -12.59 1.11
CA GLU A 705 22.34 -11.45 1.68
C GLU A 705 21.29 -10.88 0.71
N VAL A 706 21.64 -10.74 -0.55
CA VAL A 706 20.74 -10.25 -1.61
C VAL A 706 19.58 -11.23 -1.84
N ASP A 707 19.86 -12.53 -1.88
CA ASP A 707 18.83 -13.57 -2.03
C ASP A 707 17.81 -13.55 -0.89
N ASP A 708 18.29 -13.50 0.37
CA ASP A 708 17.43 -13.39 1.54
C ASP A 708 16.60 -12.09 1.56
N ALA A 709 17.19 -10.97 1.12
CA ALA A 709 16.51 -9.69 1.04
C ALA A 709 15.38 -9.69 -0.01
N TYR A 710 15.59 -10.29 -1.18
CA TYR A 710 14.52 -10.43 -2.18
C TYR A 710 13.42 -11.40 -1.71
N ALA A 711 13.80 -12.53 -1.12
CA ALA A 711 12.86 -13.51 -0.58
C ALA A 711 11.98 -12.94 0.55
N SER A 712 12.49 -11.96 1.29
CA SER A 712 11.79 -11.24 2.38
C SER A 712 11.12 -9.95 1.94
N TYR A 713 11.17 -9.60 0.64
CA TYR A 713 10.65 -8.35 0.07
C TYR A 713 11.32 -7.07 0.62
N GLU A 714 12.54 -7.18 1.14
CA GLU A 714 13.35 -6.10 1.71
C GLU A 714 14.27 -5.47 0.66
N PHE A 715 13.70 -4.90 -0.41
CA PHE A 715 14.45 -4.35 -1.54
C PHE A 715 15.53 -3.32 -1.15
N PRO A 716 15.33 -2.43 -0.16
CA PRO A 716 16.36 -1.50 0.28
C PRO A 716 17.60 -2.19 0.87
N ARG A 717 17.44 -3.39 1.46
CA ARG A 717 18.55 -4.19 1.94
C ARG A 717 19.34 -4.77 0.78
N ALA A 718 18.64 -5.34 -0.22
CA ALA A 718 19.27 -5.83 -1.46
C ALA A 718 20.02 -4.71 -2.19
N TYR A 719 19.37 -3.56 -2.38
CA TYR A 719 19.99 -2.38 -2.99
C TYR A 719 21.26 -1.94 -2.24
N ARG A 720 21.21 -1.86 -0.92
CA ARG A 720 22.32 -1.41 -0.08
C ARG A 720 23.49 -2.38 -0.16
N ALA A 721 23.24 -3.68 -0.02
CA ALA A 721 24.26 -4.72 -0.14
C ALA A 721 24.98 -4.63 -1.49
N LEU A 722 24.22 -4.52 -2.60
CA LEU A 722 24.77 -4.40 -3.95
C LEU A 722 25.52 -3.07 -4.14
N TYR A 723 24.98 -1.95 -3.67
CA TYR A 723 25.58 -0.63 -3.85
C TYR A 723 26.92 -0.51 -3.09
N ASP A 724 26.93 -0.93 -1.83
CA ASP A 724 28.13 -0.90 -0.99
C ASP A 724 29.22 -1.83 -1.53
N PHE A 725 28.83 -3.02 -1.95
CA PHE A 725 29.75 -3.97 -2.61
C PHE A 725 30.35 -3.37 -3.88
N VAL A 726 29.53 -2.83 -4.77
CA VAL A 726 29.99 -2.24 -6.06
C VAL A 726 30.90 -1.03 -5.86
N VAL A 727 30.52 -0.13 -4.94
CA VAL A 727 31.23 1.15 -4.76
C VAL A 727 32.47 0.98 -3.87
N THR A 728 32.31 0.32 -2.74
CA THR A 728 33.33 0.27 -1.69
C THR A 728 34.34 -0.86 -1.93
N GLU A 729 33.85 -2.05 -2.24
CA GLU A 729 34.73 -3.24 -2.33
C GLU A 729 35.22 -3.48 -3.77
N LEU A 730 34.33 -3.45 -4.76
CA LEU A 730 34.75 -3.68 -6.14
C LEU A 730 35.53 -2.48 -6.69
N SER A 731 34.90 -1.31 -6.80
CA SER A 731 35.52 -0.19 -7.53
C SER A 731 36.75 0.38 -6.81
N ASN A 732 36.74 0.47 -5.49
CA ASN A 732 37.83 1.09 -4.71
C ASN A 732 38.92 0.11 -4.28
N VAL A 733 38.70 -1.19 -4.37
CA VAL A 733 39.69 -2.20 -3.92
C VAL A 733 40.03 -3.16 -5.05
N TYR A 734 39.12 -4.11 -5.36
CA TYR A 734 39.44 -5.24 -6.21
C TYR A 734 39.75 -4.86 -7.64
N LEU A 735 38.87 -4.10 -8.30
CA LEU A 735 39.05 -3.74 -9.72
C LEU A 735 40.27 -2.84 -9.95
N ASP A 736 40.63 -2.03 -8.93
CA ASP A 736 41.84 -1.21 -9.01
C ASP A 736 43.11 -2.05 -8.83
N ALA A 737 43.12 -2.99 -7.92
CA ALA A 737 44.22 -3.93 -7.67
C ALA A 737 44.52 -4.79 -8.91
N LEU A 738 43.49 -5.22 -9.64
CA LEU A 738 43.64 -6.08 -10.82
C LEU A 738 44.26 -5.43 -12.06
N LYS A 739 44.32 -4.10 -12.15
CA LYS A 739 44.74 -3.41 -13.38
C LYS A 739 46.11 -3.79 -13.85
N ASP A 740 47.05 -4.03 -12.94
CA ASP A 740 48.39 -4.47 -13.32
C ASP A 740 48.35 -5.85 -14.01
N ARG A 741 47.68 -6.84 -13.45
CA ARG A 741 47.50 -8.19 -14.04
C ARG A 741 46.74 -8.13 -15.37
N LEU A 742 45.59 -7.46 -15.39
CA LEU A 742 44.75 -7.39 -16.58
C LEU A 742 45.47 -6.78 -17.78
N TYR A 743 46.27 -5.71 -17.54
CA TYR A 743 46.90 -4.95 -18.64
C TYR A 743 48.30 -5.41 -19.00
N CYS A 744 49.06 -5.93 -18.03
CA CYS A 744 50.48 -6.24 -18.23
C CYS A 744 50.80 -7.71 -18.43
N GLU A 745 49.96 -8.66 -18.04
CA GLU A 745 50.17 -10.09 -18.23
C GLU A 745 49.82 -10.59 -19.66
N LYS A 746 50.29 -11.80 -20.03
CA LYS A 746 49.92 -12.44 -21.31
C LYS A 746 48.43 -12.74 -21.34
N PRO A 747 47.79 -12.63 -22.51
CA PRO A 747 46.35 -12.90 -22.63
C PRO A 747 45.90 -14.26 -22.07
N GLY A 748 46.70 -15.29 -22.20
CA GLY A 748 46.38 -16.65 -21.74
C GLY A 748 47.10 -17.07 -20.46
N SER A 749 47.75 -16.15 -19.72
CA SER A 749 48.44 -16.52 -18.49
C SER A 749 47.43 -16.83 -17.38
N LEU A 750 47.83 -17.67 -16.41
CA LEU A 750 47.01 -18.00 -15.24
C LEU A 750 46.59 -16.75 -14.47
N GLU A 751 47.53 -15.81 -14.27
CA GLU A 751 47.33 -14.58 -13.52
C GLU A 751 46.22 -13.73 -14.13
N ARG A 752 46.18 -13.62 -15.45
CA ARG A 752 45.14 -12.87 -16.16
C ARG A 752 43.82 -13.63 -16.22
N ARG A 753 43.89 -14.96 -16.53
CA ARG A 753 42.69 -15.80 -16.61
C ARG A 753 42.01 -15.98 -15.26
N SER A 754 42.76 -16.07 -14.16
CA SER A 754 42.21 -16.09 -12.79
C SER A 754 41.39 -14.82 -12.51
N ALA A 755 41.97 -13.66 -12.82
CA ALA A 755 41.23 -12.36 -12.66
C ALA A 755 39.99 -12.32 -13.57
N GLN A 756 40.12 -12.68 -14.87
CA GLN A 756 38.97 -12.63 -15.80
C GLN A 756 37.85 -13.61 -15.39
N THR A 757 38.19 -14.77 -14.83
CA THR A 757 37.20 -15.72 -14.29
C THR A 757 36.36 -15.06 -13.21
N VAL A 758 37.00 -14.39 -12.27
CA VAL A 758 36.24 -13.70 -11.18
C VAL A 758 35.51 -12.50 -11.70
N LEU A 759 36.03 -11.74 -12.68
CA LEU A 759 35.26 -10.67 -13.33
C LEU A 759 34.02 -11.21 -14.04
N ALA A 760 34.08 -12.41 -14.63
CA ALA A 760 32.94 -13.08 -15.26
C ALA A 760 31.90 -13.53 -14.22
N GLU A 761 32.34 -14.07 -13.07
CA GLU A 761 31.46 -14.42 -11.95
C GLU A 761 30.76 -13.15 -11.38
N LEU A 762 31.51 -12.07 -11.13
CA LEU A 762 30.97 -10.80 -10.69
C LEU A 762 29.97 -10.20 -11.68
N PHE A 763 30.29 -10.25 -12.97
CA PHE A 763 29.38 -9.79 -14.02
C PHE A 763 28.11 -10.64 -14.04
N SER A 764 28.24 -11.96 -14.00
CA SER A 764 27.14 -12.93 -14.00
C SER A 764 26.20 -12.72 -12.80
N MET A 765 26.76 -12.55 -11.59
CA MET A 765 26.03 -12.22 -10.37
C MET A 765 25.30 -10.88 -10.52
N LEU A 766 26.03 -9.79 -10.83
CA LEU A 766 25.43 -8.44 -10.90
C LEU A 766 24.34 -8.34 -11.97
N MET A 767 24.49 -9.05 -13.09
CA MET A 767 23.45 -9.10 -14.13
C MET A 767 22.14 -9.67 -13.59
N ARG A 768 22.21 -10.69 -12.74
CA ARG A 768 21.05 -11.38 -12.18
C ARG A 768 20.44 -10.63 -11.02
N ASP A 769 21.27 -10.15 -10.11
CA ASP A 769 20.81 -9.44 -8.92
C ASP A 769 20.21 -8.05 -9.25
N LEU A 770 20.74 -7.39 -10.28
CA LEU A 770 20.23 -6.12 -10.77
C LEU A 770 19.05 -6.24 -11.76
N GLN A 771 18.80 -7.46 -12.29
CA GLN A 771 17.74 -7.67 -13.29
C GLN A 771 16.35 -7.25 -12.79
N PRO A 772 15.93 -7.55 -11.54
CA PRO A 772 14.66 -7.07 -11.02
C PRO A 772 14.58 -5.54 -10.87
N ILE A 773 15.73 -4.87 -10.70
CA ILE A 773 15.81 -3.42 -10.43
C ILE A 773 16.08 -2.64 -11.73
N LEU A 774 17.16 -2.93 -12.42
CA LEU A 774 17.66 -2.22 -13.61
C LEU A 774 17.39 -3.02 -14.90
N SER A 775 16.15 -3.43 -15.11
CA SER A 775 15.75 -4.41 -16.12
C SER A 775 16.17 -4.02 -17.54
N TYR A 776 16.08 -2.73 -17.90
CA TYR A 776 16.49 -2.25 -19.23
C TYR A 776 18.01 -2.20 -19.40
N THR A 777 18.73 -1.76 -18.37
CA THR A 777 20.19 -1.64 -18.40
C THR A 777 20.85 -3.01 -18.44
N VAL A 778 20.36 -3.95 -17.64
CA VAL A 778 20.85 -5.33 -17.63
C VAL A 778 20.63 -5.97 -18.99
N ASP A 779 19.45 -5.85 -19.56
CA ASP A 779 19.14 -6.39 -20.89
C ASP A 779 19.96 -5.71 -22.02
N GLU A 780 20.35 -4.43 -21.85
CA GLU A 780 21.31 -3.77 -22.74
C GLU A 780 22.70 -4.43 -22.64
N ALA A 781 23.17 -4.74 -21.43
CA ALA A 781 24.48 -5.33 -21.19
C ALA A 781 24.61 -6.75 -21.76
N MET A 782 23.51 -7.51 -21.85
CA MET A 782 23.46 -8.85 -22.46
C MET A 782 24.13 -8.90 -23.86
N ALA A 783 23.93 -7.86 -24.67
CA ALA A 783 24.44 -7.82 -26.05
C ALA A 783 25.96 -7.75 -26.15
N TYR A 784 26.65 -7.49 -25.04
CA TYR A 784 28.11 -7.32 -24.97
C TYR A 784 28.78 -8.37 -24.08
N ALA A 785 27.99 -9.21 -23.45
CA ALA A 785 28.45 -10.22 -22.51
C ALA A 785 29.05 -11.45 -23.27
N PRO A 786 30.08 -12.09 -22.70
CA PRO A 786 30.42 -13.48 -23.10
C PRO A 786 29.20 -14.39 -22.94
N ALA A 787 29.02 -15.32 -23.89
CA ALA A 787 27.82 -16.14 -23.93
C ALA A 787 27.63 -17.00 -22.67
N GLY A 788 28.70 -17.54 -22.10
CA GLY A 788 28.68 -18.31 -20.87
C GLY A 788 28.32 -17.51 -19.62
N CYS A 789 28.55 -16.17 -19.58
CA CYS A 789 28.14 -15.33 -18.45
C CYS A 789 26.61 -15.13 -18.36
N VAL A 790 25.90 -15.37 -19.46
CA VAL A 790 24.45 -15.10 -19.61
C VAL A 790 23.67 -16.34 -20.05
N ASP A 791 24.20 -17.55 -19.78
CA ASP A 791 23.59 -18.85 -20.08
C ASP A 791 23.14 -18.97 -21.54
N HIS A 792 23.87 -18.33 -22.48
CA HIS A 792 23.52 -18.23 -23.91
C HIS A 792 22.15 -17.61 -24.19
N GLN A 793 21.56 -16.92 -23.22
CA GLN A 793 20.24 -16.27 -23.36
C GLN A 793 20.35 -14.93 -24.11
N LYS A 794 19.28 -14.58 -24.82
CA LYS A 794 19.19 -13.30 -25.53
C LYS A 794 18.65 -12.20 -24.66
N TYR A 795 17.77 -12.51 -23.71
CA TYR A 795 17.06 -11.55 -22.86
C TYR A 795 17.36 -11.80 -21.39
N ALA A 796 17.59 -10.73 -20.64
CA ALA A 796 17.89 -10.81 -19.22
C ALA A 796 16.77 -11.47 -18.39
N ALA A 797 15.51 -11.32 -18.81
CA ALA A 797 14.38 -11.95 -18.17
C ALA A 797 14.39 -13.49 -18.22
N LEU A 798 15.21 -14.08 -19.10
CA LEU A 798 15.37 -15.54 -19.24
C LEU A 798 16.50 -16.11 -18.39
N LEU A 799 17.28 -15.28 -17.70
CA LEU A 799 18.35 -15.74 -16.81
C LEU A 799 17.77 -16.48 -15.60
N ASP A 800 18.47 -17.52 -15.14
CA ASP A 800 18.23 -18.12 -13.85
C ASP A 800 18.93 -17.33 -12.75
N TRP A 801 18.50 -17.48 -11.49
CA TRP A 801 19.14 -16.82 -10.36
C TRP A 801 20.59 -17.27 -10.21
N TYR A 802 21.48 -16.36 -9.80
CA TYR A 802 22.89 -16.67 -9.70
C TYR A 802 23.16 -17.78 -8.67
N LYS A 803 24.07 -18.68 -9.03
CA LYS A 803 24.57 -19.73 -8.13
C LYS A 803 26.08 -19.62 -8.04
N SER A 804 26.57 -19.33 -6.85
CA SER A 804 28.01 -19.27 -6.59
C SER A 804 28.71 -20.63 -6.81
N PRO A 805 29.95 -20.64 -7.28
CA PRO A 805 30.74 -21.87 -7.39
C PRO A 805 31.14 -22.50 -6.05
N ILE A 806 30.99 -21.79 -4.94
CA ILE A 806 31.23 -22.25 -3.57
C ILE A 806 30.04 -22.01 -2.66
N THR A 807 29.98 -22.75 -1.56
CA THR A 807 28.95 -22.56 -0.52
C THR A 807 29.24 -21.37 0.38
N VAL A 808 28.24 -20.90 1.12
CA VAL A 808 28.38 -19.82 2.12
C VAL A 808 29.35 -20.25 3.24
N ASP A 809 29.31 -21.50 3.67
CA ASP A 809 30.23 -22.01 4.69
C ASP A 809 31.69 -21.97 4.21
N GLU A 810 31.97 -22.38 2.98
CA GLU A 810 33.30 -22.24 2.37
C GLU A 810 33.73 -20.78 2.24
N ALA A 811 32.79 -19.89 1.91
CA ALA A 811 33.05 -18.45 1.81
C ALA A 811 33.41 -17.83 3.17
N ASN A 812 32.72 -18.21 4.24
CA ASN A 812 32.96 -17.70 5.59
C ASN A 812 34.37 -18.06 6.12
N GLU A 813 35.02 -19.10 5.59
CA GLU A 813 36.40 -19.41 5.92
C GLU A 813 37.42 -18.32 5.50
N PHE A 814 37.02 -17.39 4.65
CA PHE A 814 37.85 -16.27 4.17
C PHE A 814 37.59 -14.96 4.93
N GLU A 815 36.56 -14.89 5.78
CA GLU A 815 36.11 -13.65 6.44
C GLU A 815 37.24 -13.01 7.24
N GLY A 816 37.92 -13.76 8.11
CA GLY A 816 39.03 -13.24 8.92
C GLY A 816 40.18 -12.68 8.09
N VAL A 817 40.52 -13.30 6.94
CA VAL A 817 41.57 -12.79 6.04
C VAL A 817 41.12 -11.50 5.38
N LEU A 818 39.84 -11.42 4.97
CA LEU A 818 39.27 -10.20 4.39
C LEU A 818 39.29 -9.02 5.39
N GLU A 819 38.80 -9.25 6.60
CA GLU A 819 38.78 -8.24 7.68
C GLU A 819 40.20 -7.75 8.02
N ALA A 820 41.13 -8.65 8.24
CA ALA A 820 42.52 -8.32 8.53
C ALA A 820 43.17 -7.51 7.36
N SER A 821 42.90 -7.91 6.12
CA SER A 821 43.43 -7.22 4.93
C SER A 821 42.84 -5.81 4.78
N LEU A 822 41.55 -5.61 5.05
CA LEU A 822 40.87 -4.32 4.97
C LEU A 822 41.27 -3.38 6.13
N GLU A 823 41.45 -3.92 7.34
CA GLU A 823 41.93 -3.15 8.51
C GLU A 823 43.34 -2.60 8.24
N LEU A 824 44.27 -3.48 7.81
CA LEU A 824 45.62 -3.04 7.44
C LEU A 824 45.59 -2.07 6.26
N ARG A 825 44.74 -2.30 5.25
CA ARG A 825 44.55 -1.35 4.13
C ARG A 825 44.15 0.04 4.57
N SER A 826 43.29 0.16 5.58
CA SER A 826 42.88 1.46 6.14
C SER A 826 44.09 2.22 6.71
N ALA A 827 44.96 1.52 7.46
CA ALA A 827 46.18 2.11 8.01
C ALA A 827 47.21 2.46 6.93
N VAL A 828 47.38 1.58 5.92
CA VAL A 828 48.25 1.85 4.77
C VAL A 828 47.77 3.05 3.95
N THR A 829 46.46 3.12 3.66
CA THR A 829 45.87 4.25 2.91
C THR A 829 46.10 5.57 3.62
N LYS A 830 45.90 5.61 4.93
CA LYS A 830 46.17 6.81 5.76
C LYS A 830 47.65 7.22 5.66
N ALA A 831 48.59 6.28 5.84
CA ALA A 831 50.02 6.56 5.75
C ALA A 831 50.43 7.03 4.35
N LEU A 832 49.83 6.51 3.28
CA LEU A 832 50.03 7.01 1.89
C LEU A 832 49.50 8.41 1.68
N GLU A 833 48.34 8.74 2.26
CA GLU A 833 47.78 10.11 2.18
C GLU A 833 48.65 11.12 2.95
N ASP A 834 49.13 10.79 4.13
CA ASP A 834 50.03 11.59 4.92
C ASP A 834 51.35 11.85 4.16
N ALA A 835 51.93 10.79 3.54
CA ALA A 835 53.16 10.91 2.74
C ALA A 835 52.96 11.73 1.48
N ARG A 836 51.81 11.63 0.82
CA ARG A 836 51.41 12.41 -0.35
C ARG A 836 51.24 13.91 0.04
N SER A 837 50.59 14.17 1.15
CA SER A 837 50.37 15.50 1.68
C SER A 837 51.67 16.16 2.10
N ALA A 838 52.66 15.39 2.61
CA ALA A 838 54.01 15.84 2.94
C ALA A 838 54.89 16.03 1.67
N GLY A 839 54.42 15.63 0.48
CA GLY A 839 55.18 15.73 -0.77
C GLY A 839 56.30 14.68 -0.91
N THR A 840 56.35 13.66 -0.05
CA THR A 840 57.38 12.63 -0.05
C THR A 840 57.26 11.67 -1.22
N PHE A 841 56.00 11.27 -1.54
CA PHE A 841 55.66 10.39 -2.64
C PHE A 841 54.45 10.91 -3.38
N THR A 842 54.38 10.69 -4.71
CA THR A 842 53.26 11.11 -5.55
C THR A 842 52.38 9.95 -6.00
N LYS A 843 52.92 8.75 -6.04
CA LYS A 843 52.24 7.51 -6.47
C LYS A 843 52.50 6.40 -5.47
N SER A 844 51.49 5.56 -5.23
CA SER A 844 51.58 4.41 -4.32
C SER A 844 52.62 3.36 -4.76
N GLN A 845 52.82 3.20 -6.08
CA GLN A 845 53.87 2.29 -6.61
C GLN A 845 55.30 2.71 -6.25
N GLN A 846 55.54 3.96 -5.85
CA GLN A 846 56.87 4.40 -5.40
C GLN A 846 57.24 3.89 -3.99
N VAL A 847 56.34 3.15 -3.36
CA VAL A 847 56.37 2.90 -1.92
C VAL A 847 56.57 1.42 -1.61
N ARG A 848 57.39 1.18 -0.60
CA ARG A 848 57.45 -0.04 0.22
C ARG A 848 56.77 0.21 1.53
N VAL A 849 55.84 -0.63 1.91
CA VAL A 849 55.12 -0.59 3.20
C VAL A 849 55.81 -1.50 4.18
N LYS A 850 56.11 -0.99 5.37
CA LYS A 850 56.51 -1.79 6.54
C LYS A 850 55.39 -1.77 7.58
N ALA A 851 54.74 -2.89 7.75
CA ALA A 851 53.64 -3.02 8.70
C ALA A 851 54.02 -3.92 9.86
N VAL A 852 53.76 -3.45 11.07
CA VAL A 852 53.77 -4.24 12.30
C VAL A 852 52.33 -4.54 12.65
N VAL A 853 51.99 -5.81 12.85
CA VAL A 853 50.61 -6.23 13.12
C VAL A 853 50.54 -7.19 14.34
N PRO A 854 49.40 -7.25 15.06
CA PRO A 854 49.18 -8.22 16.14
C PRO A 854 49.33 -9.67 15.67
N ALA A 855 49.63 -10.58 16.58
CA ALA A 855 49.92 -11.98 16.29
C ALA A 855 48.79 -12.70 15.53
N GLU A 856 47.52 -12.43 15.87
CA GLU A 856 46.34 -12.99 15.23
C GLU A 856 46.21 -12.50 13.77
N MET A 857 46.33 -11.19 13.56
CA MET A 857 46.34 -10.58 12.22
C MET A 857 47.53 -11.08 11.40
N TYR A 858 48.71 -11.22 11.99
CA TYR A 858 49.88 -11.77 11.28
C TYR A 858 49.64 -13.18 10.79
N ALA A 859 49.04 -14.04 11.62
CA ALA A 859 48.70 -15.41 11.22
C ALA A 859 47.70 -15.48 10.07
N LEU A 860 46.69 -14.61 10.07
CA LEU A 860 45.73 -14.51 8.97
C LEU A 860 46.38 -14.02 7.68
N LEU A 861 47.21 -12.97 7.74
CA LEU A 861 47.83 -12.31 6.58
C LEU A 861 49.04 -13.10 6.03
N THR A 862 49.51 -14.16 6.68
CA THR A 862 50.61 -15.02 6.24
C THR A 862 50.20 -16.50 6.10
N GLY A 863 48.94 -16.85 6.40
CA GLY A 863 48.42 -18.19 6.32
C GLY A 863 48.14 -18.70 4.89
N ASP A 864 47.58 -19.88 4.76
CA ASP A 864 47.33 -20.55 3.48
C ASP A 864 46.33 -19.78 2.56
N LYS A 865 45.48 -18.93 3.16
CA LYS A 865 44.49 -18.11 2.44
C LYS A 865 44.96 -16.65 2.25
N ALA A 866 46.19 -16.32 2.67
CA ALA A 866 46.72 -14.95 2.60
C ALA A 866 46.83 -14.48 1.14
N VAL A 867 46.48 -13.19 0.94
CA VAL A 867 46.60 -12.52 -0.36
C VAL A 867 47.93 -11.85 -0.53
N ASP A 868 48.33 -11.57 -1.78
CA ASP A 868 49.46 -10.67 -2.04
C ASP A 868 49.10 -9.26 -1.62
N LEU A 869 49.67 -8.83 -0.49
CA LEU A 869 49.37 -7.51 0.10
C LEU A 869 49.89 -6.35 -0.75
N ALA A 870 50.99 -6.56 -1.52
CA ALA A 870 51.52 -5.55 -2.43
C ALA A 870 50.53 -5.26 -3.58
N GLU A 871 49.94 -6.33 -4.14
CA GLU A 871 48.85 -6.22 -5.12
C GLU A 871 47.59 -5.59 -4.50
N PHE A 872 47.18 -6.08 -3.30
CA PHE A 872 45.94 -5.61 -2.62
C PHE A 872 45.98 -4.12 -2.24
N TYR A 873 47.18 -3.60 -1.86
CA TYR A 873 47.35 -2.18 -1.50
C TYR A 873 47.87 -1.31 -2.65
N ILE A 874 48.16 -1.92 -3.79
CA ILE A 874 48.65 -1.24 -5.00
C ILE A 874 49.99 -0.51 -4.72
N VAL A 875 50.92 -1.18 -4.05
CA VAL A 875 52.27 -0.72 -3.72
C VAL A 875 53.33 -1.65 -4.35
N SER A 876 54.60 -1.24 -4.41
CA SER A 876 55.64 -2.09 -4.98
C SER A 876 56.10 -3.23 -4.08
N ASP A 877 55.99 -3.06 -2.78
CA ASP A 877 56.41 -4.09 -1.80
C ASP A 877 55.76 -3.90 -0.43
N VAL A 878 55.55 -5.01 0.30
CA VAL A 878 55.02 -5.01 1.68
C VAL A 878 55.85 -5.93 2.53
N GLU A 879 56.44 -5.40 3.58
CA GLU A 879 57.12 -6.14 4.64
C GLU A 879 56.24 -6.22 5.87
N LEU A 880 55.88 -7.44 6.26
CA LEU A 880 54.97 -7.68 7.41
C LEU A 880 55.79 -8.28 8.59
N THR A 881 55.67 -7.69 9.76
CA THR A 881 56.27 -8.16 11.02
C THR A 881 55.26 -8.28 12.13
N GLN A 882 55.45 -9.24 13.02
CA GLN A 882 54.60 -9.41 14.18
C GLN A 882 55.02 -8.45 15.31
N GLY A 883 54.02 -7.81 15.97
CA GLY A 883 54.23 -6.95 17.15
C GLY A 883 53.00 -6.90 18.05
N GLU A 884 52.91 -5.95 18.93
CA GLU A 884 51.79 -5.81 19.88
C GLU A 884 50.65 -4.95 19.32
N GLU A 885 50.99 -3.90 18.58
CA GLU A 885 50.03 -2.94 18.05
C GLU A 885 50.22 -2.77 16.54
N LEU A 886 49.11 -2.44 15.86
CA LEU A 886 49.11 -2.14 14.42
C LEU A 886 49.83 -0.80 14.17
N SER A 887 50.90 -0.85 13.38
CA SER A 887 51.56 0.37 12.89
C SER A 887 52.08 0.20 11.46
N VAL A 888 52.10 1.27 10.71
CA VAL A 888 52.51 1.32 9.30
C VAL A 888 53.55 2.44 9.11
N ALA A 889 54.67 2.08 8.50
CA ALA A 889 55.69 2.99 8.02
C ALA A 889 55.83 2.86 6.49
N ILE A 890 56.15 3.96 5.83
CA ILE A 890 56.30 4.08 4.38
C ILE A 890 57.72 4.45 4.06
N GLU A 891 58.32 3.68 3.15
CA GLU A 891 59.68 3.94 2.63
C GLU A 891 59.66 3.93 1.12
N ALA A 892 60.75 4.45 0.47
CA ALA A 892 60.88 4.31 -0.97
C ALA A 892 61.05 2.85 -1.38
N ALA A 893 60.34 2.45 -2.41
CA ALA A 893 60.49 1.11 -2.98
C ALA A 893 61.88 0.94 -3.62
N GLU A 894 62.43 -0.29 -3.53
CA GLU A 894 63.71 -0.65 -4.07
C GLU A 894 63.65 -0.86 -5.60
N GLY A 895 64.73 -0.52 -6.30
CA GLY A 895 64.87 -0.70 -7.74
C GLY A 895 64.41 0.49 -8.58
N GLU A 896 64.16 0.22 -9.88
CA GLU A 896 63.75 1.25 -10.85
C GLU A 896 62.27 1.04 -11.27
N CYS A 897 61.64 2.14 -11.71
CA CYS A 897 60.27 2.11 -12.21
C CYS A 897 60.20 1.34 -13.53
N CYS A 898 59.34 0.33 -13.60
CA CYS A 898 59.07 -0.38 -14.85
C CYS A 898 58.11 0.45 -15.73
N ASP A 899 58.52 0.77 -16.97
CA ASP A 899 57.73 1.61 -17.90
C ASP A 899 56.38 0.96 -18.31
N ARG A 900 56.20 -0.37 -18.07
CA ARG A 900 54.99 -1.10 -18.42
C ARG A 900 54.00 -1.26 -17.27
N CYS A 901 54.47 -1.78 -16.10
CA CYS A 901 53.60 -2.00 -14.94
C CYS A 901 53.64 -0.91 -13.88
N TRP A 902 54.60 0.03 -14.01
CA TRP A 902 54.85 1.17 -13.11
C TRP A 902 55.28 0.80 -11.68
N ASN A 903 55.39 -0.51 -11.37
CA ASN A 903 55.97 -0.95 -10.11
C ASN A 903 57.49 -0.74 -10.12
N TYR A 904 58.06 -0.43 -8.95
CA TYR A 904 59.51 -0.40 -8.73
C TYR A 904 60.01 -1.82 -8.48
N ARG A 905 60.99 -2.23 -9.26
CA ARG A 905 61.51 -3.61 -9.23
C ARG A 905 63.05 -3.56 -9.47
N SER A 906 63.78 -4.37 -8.69
CA SER A 906 65.24 -4.55 -8.86
C SER A 906 65.59 -5.23 -10.22
N THR A 907 64.61 -5.91 -10.82
CA THR A 907 64.78 -6.66 -12.10
C THR A 907 64.57 -5.80 -13.36
N VAL A 908 64.42 -4.48 -13.24
CA VAL A 908 64.34 -3.59 -14.38
C VAL A 908 65.70 -3.53 -15.09
N GLY A 909 65.71 -3.75 -16.39
CA GLY A 909 66.93 -3.75 -17.20
C GLY A 909 67.70 -5.06 -17.18
N GLU A 910 67.32 -6.09 -16.49
CA GLU A 910 67.99 -7.38 -16.44
C GLU A 910 67.82 -8.24 -17.70
N TYR A 911 66.87 -7.87 -18.57
CA TYR A 911 66.48 -8.68 -19.74
C TYR A 911 67.04 -8.07 -21.04
N ASN A 912 67.82 -8.89 -21.79
CA ASN A 912 68.42 -8.45 -23.04
C ASN A 912 67.36 -7.93 -24.04
N GLY A 913 67.53 -6.66 -24.47
CA GLY A 913 66.64 -5.98 -25.41
C GLY A 913 65.51 -5.13 -24.76
N HIS A 914 65.34 -5.15 -23.43
CA HIS A 914 64.27 -4.45 -22.72
C HIS A 914 64.84 -3.68 -21.50
N ALA A 915 65.59 -2.61 -21.74
CA ALA A 915 66.31 -1.87 -20.72
C ALA A 915 65.43 -1.13 -19.66
N HIS A 916 64.14 -0.95 -19.94
CA HIS A 916 63.27 -0.11 -19.10
C HIS A 916 62.05 -0.86 -18.53
N ILE A 917 62.01 -2.18 -18.67
CA ILE A 917 60.92 -2.98 -18.10
C ILE A 917 61.45 -4.10 -17.20
N CYS A 918 60.66 -4.50 -16.21
CA CYS A 918 61.01 -5.57 -15.29
C CYS A 918 60.95 -6.95 -15.98
N LYS A 919 61.61 -7.95 -15.39
CA LYS A 919 61.65 -9.31 -15.88
C LYS A 919 60.26 -9.90 -16.16
N ARG A 920 59.30 -9.68 -15.24
CA ARG A 920 57.89 -10.12 -15.42
C ARG A 920 57.30 -9.56 -16.72
N CYS A 921 57.39 -8.24 -16.88
CA CYS A 921 56.86 -7.56 -18.06
C CYS A 921 57.59 -7.94 -19.37
N ALA A 922 58.87 -8.23 -19.32
CA ALA A 922 59.62 -8.74 -20.46
C ALA A 922 59.17 -10.15 -20.85
N ASN A 923 58.90 -11.03 -19.89
CA ASN A 923 58.35 -12.37 -20.14
C ASN A 923 56.92 -12.32 -20.68
N ALA A 924 56.17 -11.26 -20.44
CA ALA A 924 54.78 -11.07 -20.90
C ALA A 924 54.69 -10.47 -22.33
N LEU A 925 55.80 -10.13 -22.97
CA LEU A 925 55.87 -9.74 -24.38
C LEU A 925 55.96 -10.97 -25.27
#